data_6430ccce4dd66010e3b94e041fe85728
#
_entry.id   6430ccce4dd66010e3b94e041fe85728
#
_cell.length_a   1.000
_cell.length_b   1.000
_cell.length_c   1.000
_cell.angle_alpha   90.00
_cell.angle_beta   90.00
_cell.angle_gamma   90.00
#
_symmetry.space_group_name_H-M   'P 1'
#
loop_
_entity.id
_entity.type
_entity.pdbx_description
1 polymer ?
#
loop_
_entity_poly.entity_id
_entity_poly.type
_entity_poly.pdbx_seq_one_letter_code
_entity_poly.pdbx_strand_id
1 'polypeptide(L)'
;MTFPATLSLFVTLLNPSPDTTYSASQDTTYSVSQDTIRSVTITASMKYSGRLSQQPLAYTSLPGTYLESNRISRPADISIITPNLYQADYGSKMTSSIYVRGVGSRMEQPAMGLYVDNVPVMNKNSYDFEYFDLRRIDVLRGPQGTLYGRNTIGGIIDVRTLSPFDYEGTKVSFGYGNANTINLRAATYQRPKEEFGWSVAFNHHQSEGFFTNEYNGSSADRIMTDGARVRLQWKLSRRWTLDNILSANSVNQNGFAYSLYDEATGSVKPISYNDPNRYDRFGLSNGTTLLYEGDGFRFSSTTSYQYLSDNMTLDQDFTPASMFTIRQSQTENAVTQEFLLKSDNDRAWQWVGGAFGFYKHISMDAPVTFKSDGIDNLILANANKGIHTIFPNEDLLIEEREFPIMSLFKLPAYGASLYHQSTYSVDRWEFAAGIRFDFENTSIDYHNFAAMHYRFTLTMPGYKLLSVAMQDRSSKSYLEFMPRFAATYKLKEGSLYAIVSRGYKAGGFNTQIFSDLLQNKMMNDMMDALGIHIDGMEPGYDPSKAISYKPEYSWNYEVGSHLRLLDNRLNVDMSLFYIDCRNQQLTVFPPGNGTGRLMSNAGHTRSIGVELSAGYRYNNLLFTANYGYTNASFLKYNDGRNDYSGNFIPYAPQNTIMVGCEYRVDISGKLADNIAIQADWRGVGRIYWNESNTISQPLYGQLGASLILNRAKHSISLWAKNITGTEFNTFYFKSVGNSFVQRGRPMQIGLTLNINI
;
A
#
# COMPACT_ATOMS: atom_id res chain seq x y z
N MET A 1 -27.18 19.03 -1.25
CA MET A 1 -27.63 19.59 -2.54
C MET A 1 -27.75 18.43 -3.53
N THR A 2 -28.92 18.21 -3.97
CA THR A 2 -29.41 17.11 -4.80
C THR A 2 -28.87 17.22 -6.22
N PHE A 3 -28.22 16.18 -6.70
CA PHE A 3 -28.01 15.97 -8.13
C PHE A 3 -29.06 15.01 -8.66
N PRO A 4 -29.94 15.47 -9.56
CA PRO A 4 -30.49 14.61 -10.57
C PRO A 4 -30.44 15.30 -11.93
N ALA A 5 -29.55 14.95 -12.80
CA ALA A 5 -29.67 15.13 -14.26
C ALA A 5 -28.35 14.80 -15.00
N THR A 6 -28.00 13.53 -15.11
CA THR A 6 -26.95 13.13 -16.09
C THR A 6 -27.10 11.68 -16.60
N LEU A 7 -28.22 11.04 -16.33
CA LEU A 7 -28.45 9.68 -16.87
C LEU A 7 -29.09 9.66 -18.27
N SER A 8 -29.48 10.80 -18.82
CA SER A 8 -30.20 10.90 -20.09
C SER A 8 -29.34 11.11 -21.34
N LEU A 9 -28.04 11.34 -21.18
CA LEU A 9 -27.17 11.66 -22.35
C LEU A 9 -26.40 10.45 -22.92
N PHE A 10 -26.45 9.30 -22.27
CA PHE A 10 -25.67 8.12 -22.71
C PHE A 10 -26.46 7.16 -23.62
N VAL A 11 -27.78 7.29 -23.74
CA VAL A 11 -28.62 6.35 -24.51
C VAL A 11 -28.74 6.74 -25.98
N THR A 12 -28.41 7.96 -26.39
CA THR A 12 -28.60 8.46 -27.75
C THR A 12 -27.44 8.28 -28.73
N LEU A 13 -26.33 7.66 -28.29
CA LEU A 13 -25.16 7.44 -29.14
C LEU A 13 -24.92 6.00 -29.60
N LEU A 14 -25.92 5.11 -29.46
CA LEU A 14 -25.80 3.69 -29.79
C LEU A 14 -26.73 3.23 -30.93
N ASN A 15 -26.90 4.03 -31.99
CA ASN A 15 -27.50 3.49 -33.20
C ASN A 15 -26.45 3.43 -34.33
N PRO A 16 -25.98 2.25 -34.71
CA PRO A 16 -25.24 2.08 -35.96
C PRO A 16 -26.18 1.94 -37.13
N SER A 17 -25.95 2.72 -38.19
CA SER A 17 -26.59 2.50 -39.50
C SER A 17 -26.01 1.25 -40.17
N PRO A 18 -26.78 0.51 -40.95
CA PRO A 18 -26.33 -0.72 -41.59
C PRO A 18 -25.62 -0.46 -42.92
N ASP A 19 -24.81 -1.42 -43.33
CA ASP A 19 -24.12 -1.66 -44.59
C ASP A 19 -22.69 -1.19 -44.76
N THR A 20 -21.79 -2.11 -44.50
CA THR A 20 -20.77 -2.51 -45.49
C THR A 20 -20.14 -3.85 -45.12
N THR A 21 -20.38 -4.83 -45.98
CA THR A 21 -19.77 -6.16 -45.98
C THR A 21 -18.25 -6.02 -46.20
N TYR A 22 -17.44 -6.46 -45.22
CA TYR A 22 -16.04 -6.83 -45.45
C TYR A 22 -15.78 -8.22 -44.89
N SER A 23 -15.06 -9.00 -45.70
CA SER A 23 -14.77 -10.42 -45.55
C SER A 23 -14.03 -10.72 -44.24
N ALA A 24 -14.53 -11.76 -43.61
CA ALA A 24 -13.90 -12.42 -42.45
C ALA A 24 -12.49 -12.93 -42.78
N SER A 25 -11.49 -12.51 -42.00
CA SER A 25 -10.28 -13.27 -41.83
C SER A 25 -9.96 -13.41 -40.35
N GLN A 26 -10.09 -14.68 -39.93
CA GLN A 26 -9.61 -15.25 -38.65
C GLN A 26 -10.25 -14.74 -37.36
N ASP A 27 -11.29 -15.47 -36.98
CA ASP A 27 -11.83 -15.57 -35.64
C ASP A 27 -10.74 -15.83 -34.59
N THR A 28 -10.37 -14.81 -33.85
CA THR A 28 -9.87 -14.97 -32.50
C THR A 28 -11.06 -14.85 -31.55
N THR A 29 -11.90 -15.87 -31.55
CA THR A 29 -12.88 -16.10 -30.49
C THR A 29 -12.13 -16.29 -29.18
N TYR A 30 -12.08 -15.25 -28.36
CA TYR A 30 -11.73 -15.37 -26.94
C TYR A 30 -12.85 -16.15 -26.25
N SER A 31 -12.76 -17.49 -26.29
CA SER A 31 -13.57 -18.32 -25.43
C SER A 31 -13.03 -18.13 -24.00
N VAL A 32 -13.85 -17.57 -23.12
CA VAL A 32 -13.61 -17.43 -21.67
C VAL A 32 -13.32 -18.79 -20.99
N SER A 33 -13.35 -19.89 -21.72
CA SER A 33 -13.40 -21.24 -21.18
C SER A 33 -12.10 -22.03 -21.08
N GLN A 34 -10.96 -21.56 -21.54
CA GLN A 34 -9.76 -22.42 -21.54
C GLN A 34 -8.44 -21.82 -21.01
N ASP A 35 -8.36 -20.54 -20.64
CA ASP A 35 -7.08 -19.87 -20.51
C ASP A 35 -6.60 -19.53 -19.08
N THR A 36 -7.18 -20.09 -18.03
CA THR A 36 -6.70 -19.82 -16.66
C THR A 36 -5.34 -20.49 -16.33
N ILE A 37 -4.84 -21.42 -17.13
CA ILE A 37 -3.47 -21.95 -17.04
C ILE A 37 -2.79 -22.07 -18.42
N ARG A 38 -3.44 -21.74 -19.55
CA ARG A 38 -2.63 -21.53 -20.75
C ARG A 38 -1.66 -20.41 -20.43
N SER A 39 -0.40 -20.67 -20.68
CA SER A 39 0.66 -19.69 -20.60
C SER A 39 0.27 -18.44 -21.39
N VAL A 40 -0.50 -17.55 -20.76
CA VAL A 40 -0.48 -16.16 -21.17
C VAL A 40 1.00 -15.85 -21.22
N THR A 41 1.51 -15.54 -22.39
CA THR A 41 2.91 -15.16 -22.54
C THR A 41 3.03 -13.86 -21.78
N ILE A 42 3.32 -13.96 -20.45
CA ILE A 42 3.48 -12.84 -19.58
C ILE A 42 4.81 -12.22 -19.99
N THR A 43 4.75 -11.30 -20.97
CA THR A 43 5.88 -10.44 -21.26
C THR A 43 6.22 -9.73 -19.96
N ALA A 44 7.45 -9.88 -19.53
CA ALA A 44 7.96 -9.19 -18.36
C ALA A 44 7.73 -7.67 -18.49
N SER A 45 7.81 -6.95 -17.39
CA SER A 45 7.78 -5.49 -17.39
C SER A 45 8.82 -4.94 -18.40
N MET A 46 8.71 -3.66 -18.79
CA MET A 46 9.68 -3.06 -19.72
C MET A 46 11.14 -3.28 -19.31
N LYS A 47 11.40 -3.46 -18.00
CA LYS A 47 12.75 -3.61 -17.43
C LYS A 47 13.33 -5.02 -17.49
N TYR A 48 12.53 -6.03 -17.82
CA TYR A 48 12.98 -7.42 -17.99
C TYR A 48 12.87 -7.87 -19.44
N SER A 49 13.73 -8.78 -19.88
CA SER A 49 13.63 -9.43 -21.18
C SER A 49 12.95 -10.79 -21.02
N GLY A 50 12.03 -11.15 -21.92
CA GLY A 50 11.34 -12.42 -21.90
C GLY A 50 10.23 -12.57 -20.86
N ARG A 51 9.95 -13.78 -20.42
CA ARG A 51 8.86 -14.13 -19.51
C ARG A 51 9.29 -14.00 -18.05
N LEU A 52 8.38 -13.59 -17.15
CA LEU A 52 8.66 -13.55 -15.70
C LEU A 52 9.08 -14.92 -15.15
N SER A 53 8.48 -16.01 -15.64
CA SER A 53 8.85 -17.38 -15.26
C SER A 53 10.27 -17.81 -15.65
N GLN A 54 10.99 -17.01 -16.41
CA GLN A 54 12.38 -17.22 -16.79
C GLN A 54 13.34 -16.31 -16.02
N GLN A 55 12.81 -15.38 -15.22
CA GLN A 55 13.63 -14.44 -14.47
C GLN A 55 14.05 -15.05 -13.12
N PRO A 56 15.28 -14.79 -12.67
CA PRO A 56 15.76 -15.23 -11.35
C PRO A 56 15.17 -14.38 -10.23
N LEU A 57 13.91 -14.60 -9.90
CA LEU A 57 13.21 -13.89 -8.83
C LEU A 57 11.90 -14.61 -8.44
N ALA A 58 11.49 -14.49 -7.20
CA ALA A 58 10.16 -14.93 -6.77
C ALA A 58 9.09 -13.93 -7.22
N TYR A 59 8.06 -14.43 -7.89
CA TYR A 59 6.96 -13.60 -8.38
C TYR A 59 5.60 -14.27 -8.18
N THR A 60 4.55 -13.46 -8.25
CA THR A 60 3.16 -13.90 -8.42
C THR A 60 2.54 -13.03 -9.50
N SER A 61 1.98 -13.65 -10.54
CA SER A 61 1.30 -12.92 -11.61
C SER A 61 -0.18 -13.30 -11.63
N LEU A 62 -1.04 -12.31 -11.51
CA LEU A 62 -2.49 -12.44 -11.44
C LEU A 62 -3.09 -11.81 -12.70
N PRO A 63 -3.53 -12.60 -13.69
CA PRO A 63 -4.14 -12.08 -14.91
C PRO A 63 -5.51 -11.46 -14.63
N GLY A 64 -5.94 -10.52 -15.48
CA GLY A 64 -7.19 -9.76 -15.31
C GLY A 64 -8.42 -10.65 -15.17
N THR A 65 -8.48 -11.77 -15.90
CA THR A 65 -9.57 -12.75 -15.77
C THR A 65 -9.63 -13.39 -14.38
N TYR A 66 -8.48 -13.68 -13.77
CA TYR A 66 -8.40 -14.16 -12.39
C TYR A 66 -8.83 -13.08 -11.39
N LEU A 67 -8.39 -11.83 -11.61
CA LEU A 67 -8.78 -10.71 -10.77
C LEU A 67 -10.29 -10.47 -10.79
N GLU A 68 -10.90 -10.51 -11.98
CA GLU A 68 -12.35 -10.36 -12.16
C GLU A 68 -13.14 -11.50 -11.50
N SER A 69 -12.77 -12.77 -11.77
CA SER A 69 -13.49 -13.94 -11.22
C SER A 69 -13.38 -14.06 -9.71
N ASN A 70 -12.26 -13.62 -9.12
CA ASN A 70 -12.04 -13.63 -7.67
C ASN A 70 -12.40 -12.30 -6.99
N ARG A 71 -12.94 -11.33 -7.75
CA ARG A 71 -13.36 -10.00 -7.23
C ARG A 71 -12.24 -9.29 -6.47
N ILE A 72 -11.04 -9.38 -7.01
CA ILE A 72 -9.86 -8.68 -6.52
C ILE A 72 -9.91 -7.27 -7.06
N SER A 73 -10.14 -6.30 -6.19
CA SER A 73 -10.32 -4.90 -6.57
C SER A 73 -9.37 -3.93 -5.87
N ARG A 74 -8.67 -4.39 -4.84
CA ARG A 74 -7.78 -3.55 -4.02
C ARG A 74 -6.46 -4.24 -3.74
N PRO A 75 -5.38 -3.48 -3.39
CA PRO A 75 -4.12 -4.08 -2.95
C PRO A 75 -4.28 -5.06 -1.78
N ALA A 76 -5.19 -4.77 -0.85
CA ALA A 76 -5.48 -5.67 0.26
C ALA A 76 -6.01 -7.04 -0.19
N ASP A 77 -6.71 -7.13 -1.32
CA ASP A 77 -7.26 -8.37 -1.82
C ASP A 77 -6.18 -9.33 -2.40
N ILE A 78 -5.01 -8.81 -2.84
CA ILE A 78 -3.86 -9.65 -3.26
C ILE A 78 -3.01 -10.14 -2.09
N SER A 79 -3.21 -9.54 -0.91
CA SER A 79 -2.66 -10.03 0.35
C SER A 79 -3.12 -11.47 0.60
N ILE A 80 -2.23 -12.30 1.15
CA ILE A 80 -2.49 -13.72 1.45
C ILE A 80 -2.50 -14.61 0.19
N ILE A 81 -3.05 -14.13 -0.95
CA ILE A 81 -2.98 -14.85 -2.23
C ILE A 81 -1.53 -14.96 -2.70
N THR A 82 -0.73 -13.92 -2.47
CA THR A 82 0.70 -13.91 -2.72
C THR A 82 1.44 -14.41 -1.47
N PRO A 83 2.30 -15.43 -1.56
CA PRO A 83 3.08 -15.92 -0.43
C PRO A 83 3.88 -14.81 0.25
N ASN A 84 3.87 -14.79 1.59
CA ASN A 84 4.57 -13.82 2.43
C ASN A 84 4.25 -12.34 2.16
N LEU A 85 3.14 -12.05 1.48
CA LEU A 85 2.62 -10.69 1.31
C LEU A 85 1.41 -10.48 2.21
N TYR A 86 1.46 -9.46 3.03
CA TYR A 86 0.39 -9.09 3.93
C TYR A 86 0.19 -7.58 3.94
N GLN A 87 -1.02 -7.14 3.68
CA GLN A 87 -1.44 -5.76 3.89
C GLN A 87 -2.40 -5.72 5.05
N ALA A 88 -1.97 -5.10 6.15
CA ALA A 88 -2.80 -4.90 7.31
C ALA A 88 -3.89 -3.85 7.02
N ASP A 89 -5.10 -4.10 7.50
CA ASP A 89 -6.18 -3.10 7.49
C ASP A 89 -6.11 -2.30 8.79
N TYR A 90 -5.62 -1.07 8.69
CA TYR A 90 -5.54 -0.13 9.82
C TYR A 90 -6.76 0.80 9.90
N GLY A 91 -7.87 0.41 9.26
CA GLY A 91 -9.13 1.15 9.32
C GLY A 91 -9.26 2.34 8.38
N SER A 92 -8.24 2.63 7.56
CA SER A 92 -8.28 3.74 6.59
C SER A 92 -7.44 3.44 5.35
N LYS A 93 -7.89 3.94 4.19
CA LYS A 93 -7.11 3.89 2.94
C LYS A 93 -5.82 4.74 2.98
N MET A 94 -5.67 5.65 3.93
CA MET A 94 -4.43 6.39 4.17
C MET A 94 -3.30 5.48 4.66
N THR A 95 -3.62 4.48 5.47
CA THR A 95 -2.66 3.71 6.26
C THR A 95 -2.31 2.37 5.61
N SER A 96 -2.24 2.32 4.29
CA SER A 96 -1.88 1.10 3.54
C SER A 96 -0.43 0.70 3.78
N SER A 97 -0.20 -0.22 4.72
CA SER A 97 1.12 -0.76 5.03
C SER A 97 1.23 -2.18 4.50
N ILE A 98 2.15 -2.37 3.55
CA ILE A 98 2.39 -3.66 2.92
C ILE A 98 3.65 -4.26 3.52
N TYR A 99 3.52 -5.48 4.04
CA TYR A 99 4.62 -6.31 4.51
C TYR A 99 4.86 -7.44 3.52
N VAL A 100 6.12 -7.65 3.19
CA VAL A 100 6.55 -8.79 2.37
C VAL A 100 7.79 -9.41 3.00
N ARG A 101 7.78 -10.73 3.18
CA ARG A 101 8.89 -11.44 3.82
C ARG A 101 9.32 -10.84 5.17
N GLY A 102 8.38 -10.30 5.95
CA GLY A 102 8.64 -9.63 7.22
C GLY A 102 9.22 -8.21 7.11
N VAL A 103 9.50 -7.73 5.90
CA VAL A 103 9.93 -6.35 5.64
C VAL A 103 8.72 -5.49 5.34
N GLY A 104 8.52 -4.42 6.10
CA GLY A 104 7.37 -3.53 5.96
C GLY A 104 7.60 -2.19 6.62
N SER A 105 6.66 -1.26 6.45
CA SER A 105 6.70 0.04 7.09
C SER A 105 5.29 0.48 7.46
N ARG A 106 5.09 0.77 8.73
CA ARG A 106 3.82 1.28 9.25
C ARG A 106 3.61 2.76 8.89
N MET A 107 4.68 3.54 8.91
CA MET A 107 4.66 4.99 8.71
C MET A 107 5.65 5.40 7.61
N GLU A 108 5.55 6.63 7.16
CA GLU A 108 6.48 7.29 6.25
C GLU A 108 6.68 6.54 4.92
N GLN A 109 7.90 6.16 4.57
CA GLN A 109 8.24 5.57 3.29
C GLN A 109 7.78 4.11 3.17
N PRO A 110 7.22 3.69 2.01
CA PRO A 110 6.82 2.30 1.80
C PRO A 110 8.04 1.38 1.64
N ALA A 111 7.87 0.10 2.03
CA ALA A 111 8.87 -0.94 1.80
C ALA A 111 8.70 -1.64 0.43
N MET A 112 7.52 -1.54 -0.17
CA MET A 112 7.24 -2.02 -1.52
C MET A 112 6.95 -0.86 -2.47
N GLY A 113 7.56 -0.90 -3.66
CA GLY A 113 7.22 0.00 -4.75
C GLY A 113 5.90 -0.39 -5.41
N LEU A 114 5.07 0.58 -5.75
CA LEU A 114 3.87 0.39 -6.57
C LEU A 114 4.07 1.11 -7.90
N TYR A 115 3.87 0.38 -8.99
CA TYR A 115 3.92 0.90 -10.35
C TYR A 115 2.59 0.65 -11.04
N VAL A 116 2.10 1.64 -11.77
CA VAL A 116 0.91 1.53 -12.63
C VAL A 116 1.31 1.95 -14.04
N ASP A 117 1.25 1.02 -14.99
CA ASP A 117 1.63 1.24 -16.38
C ASP A 117 2.99 1.96 -16.56
N ASN A 118 4.03 1.47 -15.86
CA ASN A 118 5.41 1.99 -15.79
C ASN A 118 5.60 3.27 -14.96
N VAL A 119 4.56 3.88 -14.43
CA VAL A 119 4.64 5.08 -13.57
C VAL A 119 4.78 4.65 -12.12
N PRO A 120 5.85 5.03 -11.41
CA PRO A 120 5.96 4.80 -9.96
C PRO A 120 4.96 5.68 -9.20
N VAL A 121 4.22 5.12 -8.26
CA VAL A 121 3.37 5.89 -7.34
C VAL A 121 4.25 6.49 -6.25
N MET A 122 4.31 7.83 -6.19
CA MET A 122 5.28 8.55 -5.37
C MET A 122 4.88 8.74 -3.91
N ASN A 123 3.59 8.62 -3.59
CA ASN A 123 3.07 8.76 -2.23
C ASN A 123 2.36 7.48 -1.77
N LYS A 124 2.73 6.98 -0.60
CA LYS A 124 2.14 5.79 0.02
C LYS A 124 0.63 5.93 0.25
N ASN A 125 0.12 7.13 0.55
CA ASN A 125 -1.30 7.36 0.77
C ASN A 125 -2.14 7.11 -0.51
N SER A 126 -1.50 7.08 -1.69
CA SER A 126 -2.12 6.73 -2.97
C SER A 126 -2.08 5.23 -3.30
N TYR A 127 -1.55 4.36 -2.42
CA TYR A 127 -1.37 2.93 -2.74
C TYR A 127 -2.68 2.13 -2.70
N ASP A 128 -3.63 2.50 -1.85
CA ASP A 128 -4.92 1.82 -1.77
C ASP A 128 -5.97 2.51 -2.65
N PHE A 129 -6.05 2.09 -3.91
CA PHE A 129 -7.07 2.50 -4.87
C PHE A 129 -7.82 1.28 -5.40
N GLU A 130 -8.98 1.50 -6.01
CA GLU A 130 -9.75 0.41 -6.62
C GLU A 130 -9.11 0.00 -7.95
N TYR A 131 -8.86 -1.29 -8.11
CA TYR A 131 -8.42 -1.87 -9.36
C TYR A 131 -9.61 -2.13 -10.28
N PHE A 132 -9.53 -1.68 -11.52
CA PHE A 132 -10.52 -1.94 -12.57
C PHE A 132 -9.83 -1.95 -13.93
N ASP A 133 -10.46 -2.55 -14.94
CA ASP A 133 -9.93 -2.64 -16.31
C ASP A 133 -8.48 -3.16 -16.40
N LEU A 134 -8.15 -4.18 -15.60
CA LEU A 134 -6.80 -4.68 -15.48
C LEU A 134 -6.47 -5.77 -16.49
N ARG A 135 -5.29 -5.67 -17.07
CA ARG A 135 -4.67 -6.76 -17.81
C ARG A 135 -4.07 -7.79 -16.85
N ARG A 136 -3.32 -7.31 -15.82
CA ARG A 136 -2.69 -8.15 -14.79
C ARG A 136 -2.12 -7.32 -13.64
N ILE A 137 -1.81 -8.02 -12.54
CA ILE A 137 -0.98 -7.54 -11.45
C ILE A 137 0.18 -8.51 -11.28
N ASP A 138 1.42 -7.99 -11.30
CA ASP A 138 2.62 -8.76 -11.00
C ASP A 138 3.19 -8.30 -9.65
N VAL A 139 3.43 -9.24 -8.75
CA VAL A 139 4.10 -8.99 -7.47
C VAL A 139 5.47 -9.63 -7.52
N LEU A 140 6.52 -8.82 -7.51
CA LEU A 140 7.91 -9.27 -7.46
C LEU A 140 8.39 -9.17 -6.02
N ARG A 141 8.77 -10.28 -5.42
CA ARG A 141 9.19 -10.37 -4.02
C ARG A 141 10.71 -10.35 -3.88
N GLY A 142 11.17 -9.82 -2.75
CA GLY A 142 12.58 -9.53 -2.52
C GLY A 142 13.04 -8.22 -3.17
N PRO A 143 14.18 -7.67 -2.74
CA PRO A 143 14.66 -6.35 -3.16
C PRO A 143 14.80 -6.21 -4.68
N GLN A 144 14.19 -5.17 -5.23
CA GLN A 144 14.23 -4.81 -6.65
C GLN A 144 15.00 -3.50 -6.89
N GLY A 145 15.90 -3.13 -5.96
CA GLY A 145 16.60 -1.85 -5.96
C GLY A 145 17.36 -1.54 -7.25
N THR A 146 18.01 -2.52 -7.87
CA THR A 146 18.84 -2.33 -9.08
C THR A 146 18.05 -1.77 -10.26
N LEU A 147 16.84 -2.27 -10.53
CA LEU A 147 16.05 -1.82 -11.67
C LEU A 147 14.98 -0.78 -11.30
N TYR A 148 14.49 -0.78 -10.07
CA TYR A 148 13.38 0.07 -9.65
C TYR A 148 13.77 1.16 -8.63
N GLY A 149 14.91 1.03 -7.96
CA GLY A 149 15.47 2.05 -7.09
C GLY A 149 14.81 2.13 -5.72
N ARG A 150 14.53 3.35 -5.29
CA ARG A 150 14.03 3.68 -3.96
C ARG A 150 12.77 2.92 -3.54
N ASN A 151 12.64 2.65 -2.23
CA ASN A 151 11.44 2.09 -1.62
C ASN A 151 11.00 0.73 -2.21
N THR A 152 11.97 -0.07 -2.65
CA THR A 152 11.75 -1.41 -3.21
C THR A 152 12.51 -2.48 -2.44
N ILE A 153 12.75 -2.23 -1.16
CA ILE A 153 13.49 -3.12 -0.25
C ILE A 153 12.80 -4.47 -0.05
N GLY A 154 11.48 -4.49 -0.07
CA GLY A 154 10.65 -5.71 0.03
C GLY A 154 10.25 -6.28 -1.33
N GLY A 155 10.18 -5.45 -2.36
CA GLY A 155 9.72 -5.83 -3.69
C GLY A 155 8.93 -4.74 -4.39
N ILE A 156 8.20 -5.13 -5.43
CA ILE A 156 7.28 -4.24 -6.17
C ILE A 156 5.95 -4.91 -6.47
N ILE A 157 4.92 -4.09 -6.63
CA ILE A 157 3.64 -4.43 -7.24
C ILE A 157 3.56 -3.66 -8.56
N ASP A 158 3.49 -4.37 -9.68
CA ASP A 158 3.39 -3.81 -11.03
C ASP A 158 1.98 -4.06 -11.59
N VAL A 159 1.20 -3.01 -11.69
CA VAL A 159 -0.19 -3.02 -12.18
C VAL A 159 -0.19 -2.64 -13.65
N ARG A 160 -0.80 -3.48 -14.49
CA ARG A 160 -0.98 -3.23 -15.92
C ARG A 160 -2.44 -3.13 -16.26
N THR A 161 -2.83 -2.01 -16.85
CA THR A 161 -4.20 -1.81 -17.34
C THR A 161 -4.39 -2.37 -18.73
N LEU A 162 -5.64 -2.64 -19.09
CA LEU A 162 -5.98 -3.14 -20.40
C LEU A 162 -5.76 -2.05 -21.46
N SER A 163 -5.19 -2.43 -22.59
CA SER A 163 -4.85 -1.51 -23.68
C SER A 163 -5.88 -1.59 -24.80
N PRO A 164 -6.25 -0.47 -25.47
CA PRO A 164 -7.11 -0.50 -26.66
C PRO A 164 -6.45 -1.19 -27.86
N PHE A 165 -5.14 -1.45 -27.84
CA PHE A 165 -4.47 -2.28 -28.84
C PHE A 165 -4.52 -3.78 -28.54
N ASP A 166 -4.82 -4.16 -27.28
CA ASP A 166 -4.94 -5.55 -26.85
C ASP A 166 -6.38 -6.02 -26.77
N TYR A 167 -7.35 -5.11 -26.62
CA TYR A 167 -8.75 -5.42 -26.44
C TYR A 167 -9.63 -4.33 -27.05
N GLU A 168 -10.69 -4.73 -27.77
CA GLU A 168 -11.76 -3.87 -28.28
C GLU A 168 -13.11 -4.33 -27.73
N GLY A 169 -13.98 -3.40 -27.36
CA GLY A 169 -15.29 -3.66 -26.81
C GLY A 169 -15.59 -2.87 -25.55
N THR A 170 -16.75 -3.15 -24.96
CA THR A 170 -17.24 -2.49 -23.74
C THR A 170 -17.47 -3.52 -22.65
N LYS A 171 -16.99 -3.24 -21.46
CA LYS A 171 -17.18 -4.03 -20.24
C LYS A 171 -17.99 -3.25 -19.23
N VAL A 172 -19.04 -3.86 -18.67
CA VAL A 172 -19.82 -3.30 -17.55
C VAL A 172 -19.93 -4.35 -16.47
N SER A 173 -19.69 -3.94 -15.23
CA SER A 173 -19.83 -4.80 -14.05
C SER A 173 -20.66 -4.08 -13.01
N PHE A 174 -21.69 -4.76 -12.49
CA PHE A 174 -22.51 -4.29 -11.38
C PHE A 174 -22.50 -5.33 -10.26
N GLY A 175 -22.17 -4.90 -9.05
CA GLY A 175 -22.17 -5.74 -7.85
C GLY A 175 -23.01 -5.12 -6.74
N TYR A 176 -23.76 -5.96 -6.02
CA TYR A 176 -24.49 -5.58 -4.82
C TYR A 176 -24.24 -6.60 -3.71
N GLY A 177 -24.04 -6.13 -2.49
CA GLY A 177 -23.78 -6.97 -1.32
C GLY A 177 -24.37 -6.41 -0.03
N ASN A 178 -24.21 -7.16 1.05
CA ASN A 178 -24.61 -6.70 2.38
C ASN A 178 -23.84 -5.40 2.78
N ALA A 179 -24.29 -4.72 3.84
CA ALA A 179 -23.87 -3.37 4.21
C ALA A 179 -24.10 -2.34 3.07
N ASN A 180 -25.16 -2.52 2.25
CA ASN A 180 -25.46 -1.67 1.08
C ASN A 180 -24.23 -1.45 0.19
N THR A 181 -23.42 -2.51 0.03
CA THR A 181 -22.23 -2.45 -0.82
C THR A 181 -22.63 -2.45 -2.28
N ILE A 182 -22.27 -1.39 -3.00
CA ILE A 182 -22.49 -1.24 -4.46
C ILE A 182 -21.11 -1.12 -5.13
N ASN A 183 -20.94 -1.86 -6.23
CA ASN A 183 -19.80 -1.75 -7.12
C ASN A 183 -20.32 -1.55 -8.55
N LEU A 184 -19.93 -0.45 -9.17
CA LEU A 184 -20.23 -0.19 -10.58
C LEU A 184 -18.91 0.05 -11.30
N ARG A 185 -18.69 -0.66 -12.42
CA ARG A 185 -17.52 -0.49 -13.27
C ARG A 185 -17.94 -0.52 -14.71
N ALA A 186 -17.40 0.40 -15.50
CA ALA A 186 -17.64 0.46 -16.93
C ALA A 186 -16.36 0.85 -17.65
N ALA A 187 -16.04 0.17 -18.74
CA ALA A 187 -14.88 0.53 -19.55
C ALA A 187 -15.19 0.25 -21.03
N THR A 188 -14.79 1.15 -21.91
CA THR A 188 -14.88 0.98 -23.36
C THR A 188 -13.51 1.17 -24.00
N TYR A 189 -13.21 0.32 -24.98
CA TYR A 189 -11.95 0.27 -25.70
C TYR A 189 -12.25 0.30 -27.18
N GLN A 190 -11.71 1.28 -27.86
CA GLN A 190 -11.96 1.52 -29.27
C GLN A 190 -10.67 1.69 -30.03
N ARG A 191 -10.58 1.08 -31.20
CA ARG A 191 -9.46 1.18 -32.11
C ARG A 191 -9.95 1.58 -33.50
N PRO A 192 -10.37 2.86 -33.70
CA PRO A 192 -10.95 3.32 -34.94
C PRO A 192 -9.98 3.27 -36.14
N LYS A 193 -8.66 3.15 -35.90
CA LYS A 193 -7.62 2.99 -36.89
C LYS A 193 -6.55 2.04 -36.37
N GLU A 194 -5.82 1.37 -37.25
CA GLU A 194 -4.69 0.51 -36.85
C GLU A 194 -3.63 1.21 -36.04
N GLU A 195 -3.45 2.51 -36.28
CA GLU A 195 -2.43 3.33 -35.61
C GLU A 195 -2.95 4.03 -34.35
N PHE A 196 -4.27 4.10 -34.14
CA PHE A 196 -4.83 4.86 -33.02
C PHE A 196 -5.91 4.10 -32.28
N GLY A 197 -5.74 4.03 -30.96
CA GLY A 197 -6.74 3.46 -30.04
C GLY A 197 -6.93 4.33 -28.81
N TRP A 198 -8.12 4.27 -28.22
CA TRP A 198 -8.45 4.93 -26.97
C TRP A 198 -9.32 4.06 -26.08
N SER A 199 -9.23 4.32 -24.79
CA SER A 199 -10.15 3.72 -23.81
C SER A 199 -10.56 4.74 -22.76
N VAL A 200 -11.77 4.55 -22.24
CA VAL A 200 -12.28 5.26 -21.06
C VAL A 200 -12.81 4.23 -20.09
N ALA A 201 -12.43 4.34 -18.83
CA ALA A 201 -12.88 3.45 -17.78
C ALA A 201 -13.32 4.25 -16.56
N PHE A 202 -14.35 3.75 -15.87
CA PHE A 202 -14.93 4.35 -14.67
C PHE A 202 -15.23 3.27 -13.65
N ASN A 203 -15.04 3.57 -12.37
CA ASN A 203 -15.48 2.74 -11.25
C ASN A 203 -16.11 3.58 -10.14
N HIS A 204 -17.11 3.02 -9.52
CA HIS A 204 -17.73 3.49 -8.28
C HIS A 204 -17.83 2.34 -7.29
N HIS A 205 -17.42 2.56 -6.06
CA HIS A 205 -17.62 1.63 -4.95
C HIS A 205 -18.14 2.41 -3.75
N GLN A 206 -19.22 1.91 -3.14
CA GLN A 206 -19.72 2.42 -1.86
C GLN A 206 -20.09 1.27 -0.94
N SER A 207 -20.00 1.51 0.37
CA SER A 207 -20.52 0.63 1.42
C SER A 207 -20.89 1.47 2.62
N GLU A 208 -22.02 1.15 3.26
CA GLU A 208 -22.40 1.78 4.52
C GLU A 208 -21.55 1.31 5.71
N GLY A 209 -20.72 0.27 5.50
CA GLY A 209 -19.82 -0.26 6.52
C GLY A 209 -20.44 -1.37 7.38
N PHE A 210 -19.59 -1.97 8.21
CA PHE A 210 -19.92 -3.14 9.03
C PHE A 210 -19.86 -2.83 10.53
N PHE A 211 -19.39 -1.66 10.90
CA PHE A 211 -19.17 -1.25 12.29
C PHE A 211 -19.94 0.02 12.62
N THR A 212 -20.53 0.05 13.81
CA THR A 212 -21.31 1.20 14.29
C THR A 212 -20.57 1.86 15.45
N ASN A 213 -20.51 3.20 15.45
CA ASN A 213 -20.11 3.98 16.60
C ASN A 213 -21.32 4.09 17.56
N GLU A 214 -21.27 3.41 18.69
CA GLU A 214 -22.38 3.36 19.65
C GLU A 214 -22.62 4.72 20.34
N TYR A 215 -21.64 5.62 20.34
CA TYR A 215 -21.82 6.96 20.94
C TYR A 215 -22.91 7.78 20.24
N ASN A 216 -22.99 7.67 18.91
CA ASN A 216 -23.92 8.50 18.12
C ASN A 216 -24.75 7.69 17.10
N GLY A 217 -24.60 6.36 17.05
CA GLY A 217 -25.33 5.48 16.14
C GLY A 217 -24.89 5.57 14.67
N SER A 218 -23.81 6.28 14.34
CA SER A 218 -23.34 6.42 12.98
C SER A 218 -22.47 5.23 12.54
N SER A 219 -22.35 5.03 11.22
CA SER A 219 -21.40 4.05 10.69
C SER A 219 -19.96 4.53 10.93
N ALA A 220 -19.12 3.66 11.48
CA ALA A 220 -17.72 3.93 11.78
C ALA A 220 -16.78 3.66 10.59
N ASP A 221 -17.21 2.90 9.57
CA ASP A 221 -16.37 2.49 8.43
C ASP A 221 -17.05 2.65 7.05
N ARG A 222 -18.04 3.54 6.95
CA ARG A 222 -18.65 3.92 5.66
C ARG A 222 -17.58 4.38 4.68
N ILE A 223 -17.69 3.95 3.43
CA ILE A 223 -16.74 4.31 2.37
C ILE A 223 -17.43 4.56 1.05
N MET A 224 -16.93 5.55 0.31
CA MET A 224 -17.25 5.81 -1.09
C MET A 224 -15.97 6.11 -1.84
N THR A 225 -15.77 5.46 -2.99
CA THR A 225 -14.62 5.69 -3.86
C THR A 225 -15.05 5.77 -5.32
N ASP A 226 -14.49 6.72 -6.04
CA ASP A 226 -14.69 6.89 -7.48
C ASP A 226 -13.35 6.87 -8.19
N GLY A 227 -13.33 6.36 -9.42
CA GLY A 227 -12.15 6.35 -10.25
C GLY A 227 -12.50 6.50 -11.72
N ALA A 228 -11.66 7.22 -12.44
CA ALA A 228 -11.77 7.36 -13.89
C ALA A 228 -10.40 7.25 -14.53
N ARG A 229 -10.34 6.66 -15.74
CA ARG A 229 -9.11 6.57 -16.53
C ARG A 229 -9.42 6.80 -18.00
N VAL A 230 -8.55 7.57 -18.64
CA VAL A 230 -8.50 7.74 -20.09
C VAL A 230 -7.13 7.28 -20.56
N ARG A 231 -7.09 6.43 -21.59
CA ARG A 231 -5.84 6.00 -22.23
C ARG A 231 -5.91 6.30 -23.73
N LEU A 232 -4.87 6.89 -24.25
CA LEU A 232 -4.69 7.18 -25.68
C LEU A 232 -3.41 6.49 -26.15
N GLN A 233 -3.51 5.67 -27.18
CA GLN A 233 -2.35 5.02 -27.78
C GLN A 233 -2.29 5.35 -29.26
N TRP A 234 -1.11 5.77 -29.72
CA TRP A 234 -0.90 6.18 -31.09
C TRP A 234 0.42 5.65 -31.63
N LYS A 235 0.39 4.85 -32.69
CA LYS A 235 1.54 4.47 -33.51
C LYS A 235 1.86 5.65 -34.44
N LEU A 236 2.79 6.53 -34.03
CA LEU A 236 3.22 7.71 -34.78
C LEU A 236 3.95 7.31 -36.07
N SER A 237 4.58 6.13 -36.05
CA SER A 237 5.22 5.49 -37.21
C SER A 237 5.35 3.98 -36.95
N ARG A 238 5.97 3.23 -37.87
CA ARG A 238 6.27 1.80 -37.67
C ARG A 238 7.17 1.52 -36.47
N ARG A 239 7.94 2.51 -36.02
CA ARG A 239 8.93 2.37 -34.93
C ARG A 239 8.56 3.16 -33.66
N TRP A 240 7.67 4.13 -33.75
CA TRP A 240 7.32 5.02 -32.64
C TRP A 240 5.88 4.82 -32.19
N THR A 241 5.70 4.56 -30.90
CA THR A 241 4.38 4.50 -30.25
C THR A 241 4.33 5.46 -29.08
N LEU A 242 3.28 6.27 -29.03
CA LEU A 242 2.93 7.12 -27.89
C LEU A 242 1.81 6.45 -27.10
N ASP A 243 1.96 6.37 -25.79
CA ASP A 243 0.96 5.86 -24.84
C ASP A 243 0.78 6.89 -23.72
N ASN A 244 -0.39 7.50 -23.63
CA ASN A 244 -0.74 8.46 -22.59
C ASN A 244 -1.90 7.93 -21.76
N ILE A 245 -1.76 7.97 -20.43
CA ILE A 245 -2.74 7.51 -19.48
C ILE A 245 -2.99 8.62 -18.45
N LEU A 246 -4.22 9.06 -18.36
CA LEU A 246 -4.71 10.00 -17.35
C LEU A 246 -5.65 9.25 -16.42
N SER A 247 -5.38 9.28 -15.12
CA SER A 247 -6.20 8.64 -14.09
C SER A 247 -6.53 9.62 -12.98
N ALA A 248 -7.78 9.61 -12.52
CA ALA A 248 -8.23 10.34 -11.35
C ALA A 248 -8.94 9.39 -10.39
N ASN A 249 -8.80 9.59 -9.08
CA ASN A 249 -9.51 8.85 -8.07
C ASN A 249 -9.89 9.73 -6.89
N SER A 250 -11.03 9.42 -6.25
CA SER A 250 -11.46 10.04 -5.01
C SER A 250 -11.80 8.97 -3.97
N VAL A 251 -11.60 9.31 -2.71
CA VAL A 251 -11.98 8.52 -1.55
C VAL A 251 -12.65 9.45 -0.56
N ASN A 252 -13.81 9.03 -0.06
CA ASN A 252 -14.48 9.64 1.07
C ASN A 252 -14.87 8.50 2.01
N GLN A 253 -14.30 8.47 3.21
CA GLN A 253 -14.60 7.42 4.17
C GLN A 253 -14.65 7.94 5.59
N ASN A 254 -15.57 7.37 6.39
CA ASN A 254 -15.37 7.24 7.81
C ASN A 254 -14.31 6.15 8.00
N GLY A 255 -13.52 6.23 9.05
CA GLY A 255 -12.45 5.25 9.22
C GLY A 255 -12.02 5.14 10.68
N PHE A 256 -10.98 4.33 10.91
CA PHE A 256 -10.41 4.18 12.24
C PHE A 256 -11.44 3.66 13.25
N ALA A 257 -12.21 2.64 12.83
CA ALA A 257 -13.24 1.98 13.63
C ALA A 257 -12.59 1.14 14.74
N TYR A 258 -11.91 1.81 15.68
CA TYR A 258 -11.14 1.17 16.72
C TYR A 258 -11.97 0.92 17.97
N SER A 259 -11.80 -0.27 18.53
CA SER A 259 -12.45 -0.73 19.74
C SER A 259 -11.46 -0.78 20.89
N LEU A 260 -11.87 -0.39 22.09
CA LEU A 260 -11.09 -0.62 23.30
C LEU A 260 -10.86 -2.12 23.49
N TYR A 261 -9.63 -2.49 23.82
CA TYR A 261 -9.18 -3.86 24.01
C TYR A 261 -8.63 -4.06 25.42
N ASP A 262 -9.18 -5.01 26.13
CA ASP A 262 -8.68 -5.43 27.43
C ASP A 262 -7.58 -6.49 27.23
N GLU A 263 -6.34 -6.13 27.50
CA GLU A 263 -5.19 -7.03 27.34
C GLU A 263 -5.21 -8.23 28.28
N ALA A 264 -5.84 -8.12 29.46
CA ALA A 264 -5.87 -9.18 30.46
C ALA A 264 -6.90 -10.26 30.11
N THR A 265 -8.04 -9.86 29.57
CA THR A 265 -9.15 -10.78 29.25
C THR A 265 -9.23 -11.11 27.75
N GLY A 266 -8.59 -10.31 26.90
CA GLY A 266 -8.73 -10.39 25.44
C GLY A 266 -10.07 -9.88 24.93
N SER A 267 -10.88 -9.23 25.76
CA SER A 267 -12.21 -8.75 25.40
C SER A 267 -12.13 -7.45 24.58
N VAL A 268 -13.04 -7.32 23.64
CA VAL A 268 -13.17 -6.15 22.76
C VAL A 268 -14.48 -5.45 23.09
N LYS A 269 -14.42 -4.16 23.44
CA LYS A 269 -15.60 -3.34 23.71
C LYS A 269 -16.20 -2.80 22.41
N PRO A 270 -17.48 -2.39 22.42
CA PRO A 270 -18.06 -1.64 21.30
C PRO A 270 -17.26 -0.41 20.94
N ILE A 271 -17.32 -0.01 19.68
CA ILE A 271 -16.74 1.26 19.20
C ILE A 271 -17.56 2.42 19.77
N SER A 272 -16.91 3.35 20.45
CA SER A 272 -17.57 4.50 21.04
C SER A 272 -16.59 5.67 21.15
N TYR A 273 -16.78 6.68 20.29
CA TYR A 273 -15.96 7.90 20.25
C TYR A 273 -16.83 9.13 19.95
N ASN A 274 -16.44 10.30 20.47
CA ASN A 274 -17.24 11.52 20.39
C ASN A 274 -16.89 12.41 19.18
N ASP A 275 -15.63 12.45 18.77
CA ASP A 275 -15.15 13.26 17.67
C ASP A 275 -15.12 12.50 16.32
N PRO A 276 -15.26 13.17 15.16
CA PRO A 276 -15.33 12.48 13.88
C PRO A 276 -13.99 11.87 13.48
N ASN A 277 -14.05 10.63 13.01
CA ASN A 277 -12.95 9.94 12.33
C ASN A 277 -13.23 9.89 10.83
N ARG A 278 -12.39 10.52 10.01
CA ARG A 278 -12.65 10.70 8.58
C ARG A 278 -11.36 10.76 7.77
N TYR A 279 -11.42 10.24 6.56
CA TYR A 279 -10.38 10.39 5.55
C TYR A 279 -10.97 10.72 4.18
N ASP A 280 -10.53 11.83 3.60
CA ASP A 280 -10.86 12.27 2.25
C ASP A 280 -9.59 12.34 1.41
N ARG A 281 -9.66 11.90 0.15
CA ARG A 281 -8.53 11.95 -0.78
C ARG A 281 -9.01 12.22 -2.20
N PHE A 282 -8.25 13.04 -2.91
CA PHE A 282 -8.30 13.17 -4.36
C PHE A 282 -6.90 12.96 -4.94
N GLY A 283 -6.78 12.10 -5.93
CA GLY A 283 -5.55 11.80 -6.65
C GLY A 283 -5.72 11.97 -8.15
N LEU A 284 -4.73 12.57 -8.81
CA LEU A 284 -4.61 12.67 -10.26
C LEU A 284 -3.23 12.16 -10.67
N SER A 285 -3.17 11.34 -11.71
CA SER A 285 -1.91 10.86 -12.27
C SER A 285 -1.98 10.88 -13.79
N ASN A 286 -0.99 11.49 -14.43
CA ASN A 286 -0.77 11.39 -15.86
C ASN A 286 0.58 10.72 -16.12
N GLY A 287 0.60 9.71 -17.00
CA GLY A 287 1.79 9.03 -17.47
C GLY A 287 1.84 9.05 -18.99
N THR A 288 2.95 9.53 -19.56
CA THR A 288 3.19 9.54 -21.00
C THR A 288 4.44 8.73 -21.30
N THR A 289 4.29 7.65 -22.05
CA THR A 289 5.39 6.82 -22.52
C THR A 289 5.55 6.94 -24.03
N LEU A 290 6.74 7.33 -24.46
CA LEU A 290 7.16 7.29 -25.86
C LEU A 290 8.06 6.06 -26.03
N LEU A 291 7.65 5.12 -26.87
CA LEU A 291 8.35 3.87 -27.15
C LEU A 291 8.93 3.94 -28.57
N TYR A 292 10.21 3.56 -28.71
CA TYR A 292 10.90 3.35 -29.98
C TYR A 292 11.36 1.91 -30.09
N GLU A 293 10.99 1.25 -31.18
CA GLU A 293 11.45 -0.10 -31.56
C GLU A 293 12.49 -0.01 -32.65
N GLY A 294 13.76 -0.15 -32.26
CA GLY A 294 14.92 -0.16 -33.15
C GLY A 294 15.30 -1.58 -33.59
N ASP A 295 16.31 -1.67 -34.46
CA ASP A 295 16.82 -2.95 -34.91
C ASP A 295 17.74 -3.56 -33.83
N GLY A 296 17.17 -4.46 -33.03
CA GLY A 296 17.85 -5.16 -31.93
C GLY A 296 17.89 -4.41 -30.59
N PHE A 297 17.16 -3.33 -30.44
CA PHE A 297 16.98 -2.61 -29.17
C PHE A 297 15.64 -1.90 -29.09
N ARG A 298 15.20 -1.60 -27.88
CA ARG A 298 14.05 -0.75 -27.57
C ARG A 298 14.49 0.41 -26.68
N PHE A 299 13.97 1.59 -26.99
CA PHE A 299 14.10 2.76 -26.14
C PHE A 299 12.72 3.19 -25.65
N SER A 300 12.61 3.58 -24.39
CA SER A 300 11.40 4.24 -23.86
C SER A 300 11.74 5.46 -23.03
N SER A 301 10.89 6.47 -23.17
CA SER A 301 10.88 7.68 -22.33
C SER A 301 9.53 7.76 -21.64
N THR A 302 9.51 7.67 -20.31
CA THR A 302 8.28 7.75 -19.51
C THR A 302 8.34 8.99 -18.63
N THR A 303 7.42 9.92 -18.85
CA THR A 303 7.23 11.13 -18.05
C THR A 303 5.95 10.98 -17.25
N SER A 304 5.95 11.32 -15.96
CA SER A 304 4.71 11.38 -15.19
C SER A 304 4.57 12.66 -14.38
N TYR A 305 3.31 13.06 -14.18
CA TYR A 305 2.90 14.04 -13.21
C TYR A 305 1.85 13.45 -12.29
N GLN A 306 1.99 13.66 -10.97
CA GLN A 306 1.07 13.18 -9.97
C GLN A 306 0.70 14.31 -9.02
N TYR A 307 -0.58 14.41 -8.73
CA TYR A 307 -1.15 15.31 -7.74
C TYR A 307 -1.93 14.49 -6.71
N LEU A 308 -1.72 14.78 -5.44
CA LEU A 308 -2.46 14.23 -4.32
C LEU A 308 -2.93 15.38 -3.44
N SER A 309 -4.19 15.32 -3.03
CA SER A 309 -4.75 16.12 -1.93
C SER A 309 -5.49 15.19 -1.00
N ASP A 310 -5.08 15.11 0.25
CA ASP A 310 -5.78 14.31 1.24
C ASP A 310 -5.92 15.04 2.58
N ASN A 311 -6.96 14.64 3.33
CA ASN A 311 -7.28 15.18 4.64
C ASN A 311 -7.74 14.05 5.56
N MET A 312 -7.05 13.89 6.67
CA MET A 312 -7.41 12.99 7.77
C MET A 312 -7.85 13.82 8.95
N THR A 313 -8.97 13.45 9.57
CA THR A 313 -9.38 13.91 10.90
C THR A 313 -9.52 12.70 11.80
N LEU A 314 -8.99 12.75 12.99
CA LEU A 314 -8.89 11.62 13.90
C LEU A 314 -9.19 12.04 15.33
N ASP A 315 -10.16 11.39 15.95
CA ASP A 315 -10.30 11.32 17.39
C ASP A 315 -9.15 10.45 17.93
N GLN A 316 -8.17 11.04 18.57
CA GLN A 316 -6.93 10.32 18.92
C GLN A 316 -7.07 9.50 20.20
N ASP A 317 -8.04 9.76 21.03
CA ASP A 317 -8.31 8.92 22.20
C ASP A 317 -9.32 7.80 21.94
N PHE A 318 -10.07 7.87 20.82
CA PHE A 318 -11.06 6.87 20.37
C PHE A 318 -12.06 6.49 21.46
N THR A 319 -12.43 7.45 22.33
CA THR A 319 -13.35 7.26 23.44
C THR A 319 -14.40 8.37 23.48
N PRO A 320 -15.44 8.31 24.33
CA PRO A 320 -16.36 9.39 24.54
C PRO A 320 -15.77 10.64 25.23
N ALA A 321 -14.51 10.61 25.68
CA ALA A 321 -13.86 11.74 26.32
C ALA A 321 -13.42 12.80 25.30
N SER A 322 -13.47 14.07 25.68
CA SER A 322 -12.98 15.18 24.84
C SER A 322 -11.51 15.46 25.11
N MET A 323 -10.61 14.53 24.64
CA MET A 323 -9.18 14.64 24.93
C MET A 323 -8.44 15.47 23.89
N PHE A 324 -8.27 15.00 22.69
CA PHE A 324 -7.68 15.76 21.59
C PHE A 324 -7.94 15.13 20.23
N THR A 325 -7.95 15.97 19.21
CA THR A 325 -8.09 15.57 17.82
C THR A 325 -6.80 15.85 17.05
N ILE A 326 -6.52 15.01 16.05
CA ILE A 326 -5.47 15.24 15.08
C ILE A 326 -6.11 15.46 13.72
N ARG A 327 -5.71 16.53 13.05
CA ARG A 327 -5.99 16.73 11.64
C ARG A 327 -4.68 16.67 10.87
N GLN A 328 -4.67 16.05 9.71
CA GLN A 328 -3.55 16.08 8.78
C GLN A 328 -4.09 16.33 7.38
N SER A 329 -3.80 17.50 6.85
CA SER A 329 -4.13 17.88 5.48
C SER A 329 -2.85 18.03 4.69
N GLN A 330 -2.74 17.38 3.54
CA GLN A 330 -1.56 17.54 2.69
C GLN A 330 -1.91 17.64 1.23
N THR A 331 -1.04 18.32 0.49
CA THR A 331 -1.00 18.32 -0.96
C THR A 331 0.38 17.90 -1.44
N GLU A 332 0.46 16.99 -2.42
CA GLU A 332 1.70 16.59 -3.07
C GLU A 332 1.62 16.87 -4.55
N ASN A 333 2.69 17.43 -5.11
CA ASN A 333 2.97 17.47 -6.53
C ASN A 333 4.26 16.69 -6.80
N ALA A 334 4.22 15.74 -7.72
CA ALA A 334 5.38 14.94 -8.08
C ALA A 334 5.52 14.83 -9.61
N VAL A 335 6.74 14.93 -10.09
CA VAL A 335 7.13 14.72 -11.49
C VAL A 335 8.20 13.66 -11.53
N THR A 336 8.08 12.71 -12.45
CA THR A 336 9.11 11.68 -12.68
C THR A 336 9.45 11.61 -14.16
N GLN A 337 10.72 11.29 -14.46
CA GLN A 337 11.21 11.00 -15.79
C GLN A 337 12.07 9.75 -15.77
N GLU A 338 11.79 8.80 -16.63
CA GLU A 338 12.63 7.63 -16.85
C GLU A 338 12.98 7.49 -18.33
N PHE A 339 14.26 7.32 -18.61
CA PHE A 339 14.78 6.87 -19.90
C PHE A 339 15.29 5.45 -19.74
N LEU A 340 14.81 4.54 -20.57
CA LEU A 340 15.20 3.15 -20.55
C LEU A 340 15.60 2.70 -21.94
N LEU A 341 16.74 2.04 -22.05
CA LEU A 341 17.23 1.43 -23.26
C LEU A 341 17.53 -0.05 -22.97
N LYS A 342 17.04 -0.96 -23.79
CA LYS A 342 17.30 -2.40 -23.63
C LYS A 342 17.52 -3.09 -24.96
N SER A 343 18.30 -4.17 -24.94
CA SER A 343 18.42 -5.09 -26.06
C SER A 343 17.09 -5.76 -26.36
N ASP A 344 16.81 -5.97 -27.63
CA ASP A 344 15.64 -6.68 -28.15
C ASP A 344 16.07 -7.53 -29.34
N ASN A 345 16.82 -8.58 -29.07
CA ASN A 345 17.38 -9.51 -30.04
C ASN A 345 17.59 -10.89 -29.39
N ASP A 346 17.92 -11.90 -30.20
CA ASP A 346 18.11 -13.28 -29.72
C ASP A 346 19.59 -13.60 -29.42
N ARG A 347 20.44 -12.58 -29.16
CA ARG A 347 21.84 -12.80 -28.82
C ARG A 347 22.00 -13.30 -27.40
N ALA A 348 23.11 -14.01 -27.16
CA ALA A 348 23.45 -14.52 -25.82
C ALA A 348 23.62 -13.42 -24.78
N TRP A 349 24.01 -12.20 -25.18
CA TRP A 349 24.14 -11.03 -24.34
C TRP A 349 22.91 -10.14 -24.48
N GLN A 350 22.15 -10.05 -23.37
CA GLN A 350 21.02 -9.13 -23.21
C GLN A 350 21.39 -8.08 -22.18
N TRP A 351 20.91 -6.86 -22.37
CA TRP A 351 21.19 -5.78 -21.43
C TRP A 351 20.01 -4.82 -21.33
N VAL A 352 19.96 -4.13 -20.20
CA VAL A 352 19.05 -3.01 -19.93
C VAL A 352 19.81 -1.94 -19.17
N GLY A 353 19.63 -0.71 -19.53
CA GLY A 353 20.18 0.44 -18.82
C GLY A 353 19.20 1.60 -18.84
N GLY A 354 19.34 2.50 -17.89
CA GLY A 354 18.46 3.66 -17.85
C GLY A 354 18.89 4.72 -16.87
N ALA A 355 18.21 5.85 -16.98
CA ALA A 355 18.31 7.00 -16.09
C ALA A 355 16.92 7.33 -15.55
N PHE A 356 16.83 7.63 -14.25
CA PHE A 356 15.59 8.01 -13.61
C PHE A 356 15.81 9.29 -12.79
N GLY A 357 14.85 10.20 -12.84
CA GLY A 357 14.84 11.41 -12.02
C GLY A 357 13.45 11.70 -11.48
N PHE A 358 13.37 12.32 -10.32
CA PHE A 358 12.13 12.80 -9.75
C PHE A 358 12.30 14.10 -8.97
N TYR A 359 11.23 14.86 -8.91
CA TYR A 359 11.02 15.95 -7.98
C TYR A 359 9.64 15.79 -7.35
N LYS A 360 9.53 15.95 -6.03
CA LYS A 360 8.26 16.00 -5.34
C LYS A 360 8.26 17.09 -4.26
N HIS A 361 7.10 17.68 -4.03
CA HIS A 361 6.87 18.67 -3.02
C HIS A 361 5.58 18.36 -2.27
N ILE A 362 5.68 18.20 -0.95
CA ILE A 362 4.53 18.06 -0.06
C ILE A 362 4.40 19.33 0.76
N SER A 363 3.19 19.88 0.80
CA SER A 363 2.78 20.88 1.80
C SER A 363 1.78 20.21 2.75
N MET A 364 2.01 20.31 4.06
CA MET A 364 1.24 19.61 5.07
C MET A 364 0.90 20.54 6.22
N ASP A 365 -0.37 20.52 6.64
CA ASP A 365 -0.90 21.13 7.86
C ASP A 365 -1.32 19.99 8.79
N ALA A 366 -0.75 19.93 9.99
CA ALA A 366 -0.97 18.84 10.93
C ALA A 366 -1.23 19.35 12.35
N PRO A 367 -2.31 20.12 12.61
CA PRO A 367 -2.66 20.58 13.94
C PRO A 367 -3.08 19.43 14.86
N VAL A 368 -2.63 19.53 16.13
CA VAL A 368 -3.14 18.75 17.26
C VAL A 368 -3.95 19.70 18.13
N THR A 369 -5.26 19.45 18.26
CA THR A 369 -6.15 20.30 19.04
C THR A 369 -6.50 19.64 20.36
N PHE A 370 -6.00 20.18 21.46
CA PHE A 370 -6.37 19.76 22.81
C PHE A 370 -7.74 20.30 23.17
N LYS A 371 -8.56 19.48 23.80
CA LYS A 371 -9.90 19.79 24.29
C LYS A 371 -9.96 19.70 25.81
N SER A 372 -11.12 19.98 26.39
CA SER A 372 -11.28 20.15 27.85
C SER A 372 -10.69 19.01 28.67
N ASP A 373 -11.04 17.76 28.38
CA ASP A 373 -10.55 16.60 29.15
C ASP A 373 -9.05 16.36 28.92
N GLY A 374 -8.55 16.68 27.71
CA GLY A 374 -7.13 16.62 27.38
C GLY A 374 -6.31 17.67 28.12
N ILE A 375 -6.84 18.90 28.20
CA ILE A 375 -6.22 19.98 28.97
C ILE A 375 -6.16 19.60 30.44
N ASP A 376 -7.27 19.16 31.02
CA ASP A 376 -7.36 18.84 32.44
C ASP A 376 -6.54 17.60 32.81
N ASN A 377 -6.68 16.48 32.06
CA ASN A 377 -6.13 15.17 32.44
C ASN A 377 -4.72 14.89 31.88
N LEU A 378 -4.34 15.47 30.72
CA LEU A 378 -3.01 15.24 30.13
C LEU A 378 -2.05 16.38 30.42
N ILE A 379 -2.50 17.64 30.35
CA ILE A 379 -1.62 18.80 30.52
C ILE A 379 -1.57 19.21 31.99
N LEU A 380 -2.70 19.66 32.55
CA LEU A 380 -2.74 20.21 33.90
C LEU A 380 -2.45 19.18 34.98
N ALA A 381 -3.02 17.98 34.90
CA ALA A 381 -2.76 16.93 35.89
C ALA A 381 -1.28 16.56 35.99
N ASN A 382 -0.60 16.43 34.83
CA ASN A 382 0.84 16.12 34.82
C ASN A 382 1.69 17.31 35.27
N ALA A 383 1.38 18.53 34.82
CA ALA A 383 2.08 19.74 35.20
C ALA A 383 1.97 19.99 36.70
N ASN A 384 0.76 19.97 37.24
CA ASN A 384 0.51 20.23 38.66
C ASN A 384 1.11 19.17 39.57
N LYS A 385 1.12 17.91 39.15
CA LYS A 385 1.86 16.84 39.86
C LYS A 385 3.35 17.18 39.99
N GLY A 386 3.98 17.73 38.95
CA GLY A 386 5.37 18.18 38.98
C GLY A 386 5.55 19.43 39.85
N ILE A 387 4.67 20.45 39.71
CA ILE A 387 4.72 21.68 40.46
C ILE A 387 4.57 21.45 41.97
N HIS A 388 3.65 20.59 42.39
CA HIS A 388 3.41 20.25 43.77
C HIS A 388 4.60 19.60 44.50
N THR A 389 5.56 19.04 43.74
CA THR A 389 6.81 18.56 44.38
C THR A 389 7.69 19.67 44.92
N ILE A 390 7.54 20.90 44.39
CA ILE A 390 8.35 22.09 44.75
C ILE A 390 7.47 23.10 45.47
N PHE A 391 6.25 23.33 44.98
CA PHE A 391 5.26 24.28 45.50
C PHE A 391 3.93 23.55 45.76
N PRO A 392 3.72 22.96 46.95
CA PRO A 392 2.57 22.07 47.22
C PRO A 392 1.19 22.70 47.04
N ASN A 393 1.06 24.01 47.09
CA ASN A 393 -0.23 24.71 47.01
C ASN A 393 -0.36 25.55 45.72
N GLU A 394 0.57 25.47 44.78
CA GLU A 394 0.54 26.22 43.54
C GLU A 394 -0.06 25.38 42.44
N ASP A 395 -1.06 25.87 41.74
CA ASP A 395 -1.63 25.21 40.57
C ASP A 395 -1.42 26.03 39.30
N LEU A 396 -1.04 25.35 38.22
CA LEU A 396 -1.15 25.87 36.87
C LEU A 396 -2.61 25.74 36.40
N LEU A 397 -3.14 26.81 35.85
CA LEU A 397 -4.47 26.87 35.22
C LEU A 397 -4.29 27.33 33.76
N ILE A 398 -5.13 26.80 32.85
CA ILE A 398 -5.27 27.25 31.47
C ILE A 398 -6.68 27.81 31.29
N GLU A 399 -6.82 28.95 30.62
CA GLU A 399 -8.11 29.63 30.43
C GLU A 399 -8.94 28.96 29.32
N GLU A 400 -8.27 28.57 28.25
CA GLU A 400 -8.91 27.95 27.09
C GLU A 400 -9.40 26.53 27.40
N ARG A 401 -10.58 26.20 26.88
CA ARG A 401 -11.12 24.84 26.89
C ARG A 401 -10.80 24.03 25.63
N GLU A 402 -10.21 24.72 24.65
CA GLU A 402 -9.70 24.13 23.41
C GLU A 402 -8.59 25.02 22.87
N PHE A 403 -7.44 24.44 22.51
CA PHE A 403 -6.39 25.16 21.79
C PHE A 403 -5.62 24.24 20.85
N PRO A 404 -5.25 24.72 19.64
CA PRO A 404 -4.46 23.97 18.69
C PRO A 404 -2.96 24.20 18.88
N ILE A 405 -2.19 23.14 18.71
CA ILE A 405 -0.78 23.18 18.36
C ILE A 405 -0.69 23.10 16.85
N MET A 406 -0.41 24.21 16.20
CA MET A 406 -0.31 24.31 14.75
C MET A 406 1.04 23.77 14.27
N SER A 407 1.02 22.89 13.26
CA SER A 407 2.23 22.31 12.64
C SER A 407 2.13 22.41 11.13
N LEU A 408 2.98 23.25 10.53
CA LEU A 408 3.03 23.49 9.09
C LEU A 408 4.37 23.00 8.53
N PHE A 409 4.31 22.21 7.48
CA PHE A 409 5.50 21.61 6.87
C PHE A 409 5.52 21.78 5.36
N LYS A 410 6.73 22.01 4.81
CA LYS A 410 7.04 21.83 3.39
C LYS A 410 8.16 20.80 3.28
N LEU A 411 7.94 19.77 2.47
CA LEU A 411 8.81 18.60 2.36
C LEU A 411 9.21 18.40 0.88
N PRO A 412 10.10 19.23 0.33
CA PRO A 412 10.64 19.00 -1.00
C PRO A 412 11.63 17.85 -0.99
N ALA A 413 11.58 17.00 -2.03
CA ALA A 413 12.55 15.96 -2.27
C ALA A 413 12.82 15.80 -3.77
N TYR A 414 14.07 15.52 -4.14
CA TYR A 414 14.46 15.23 -5.51
C TYR A 414 15.56 14.17 -5.54
N GLY A 415 15.66 13.49 -6.66
CA GLY A 415 16.71 12.49 -6.85
C GLY A 415 16.96 12.19 -8.31
N ALA A 416 18.13 11.59 -8.55
CA ALA A 416 18.56 11.13 -9.86
C ALA A 416 19.28 9.78 -9.72
N SER A 417 19.14 8.94 -10.73
CA SER A 417 19.69 7.59 -10.72
C SER A 417 20.20 7.17 -12.09
N LEU A 418 21.23 6.34 -12.08
CA LEU A 418 21.71 5.63 -13.27
C LEU A 418 21.80 4.13 -12.93
N TYR A 419 21.34 3.28 -13.84
CA TYR A 419 21.37 1.83 -13.65
C TYR A 419 21.68 1.07 -14.93
N HIS A 420 22.27 -0.12 -14.74
CA HIS A 420 22.56 -1.05 -15.81
C HIS A 420 22.47 -2.49 -15.30
N GLN A 421 21.98 -3.39 -16.13
CA GLN A 421 22.05 -4.83 -15.92
C GLN A 421 22.38 -5.52 -17.24
N SER A 422 23.37 -6.41 -17.21
CA SER A 422 23.72 -7.33 -18.28
C SER A 422 23.32 -8.75 -17.89
N THR A 423 22.81 -9.49 -18.84
CA THR A 423 22.49 -10.92 -18.72
C THR A 423 23.19 -11.67 -19.85
N TYR A 424 23.96 -12.69 -19.52
CA TYR A 424 24.68 -13.52 -20.49
C TYR A 424 24.25 -14.97 -20.39
N SER A 425 23.84 -15.54 -21.54
CA SER A 425 23.41 -16.94 -21.65
C SER A 425 24.50 -17.76 -22.28
N VAL A 426 24.87 -18.88 -21.63
CA VAL A 426 25.80 -19.89 -22.14
C VAL A 426 25.24 -21.28 -21.84
N ASP A 427 24.95 -22.04 -22.87
CA ASP A 427 24.30 -23.36 -22.79
C ASP A 427 23.00 -23.29 -21.96
N ARG A 428 22.99 -23.99 -20.83
CA ARG A 428 21.86 -24.03 -19.88
C ARG A 428 21.96 -22.96 -18.77
N TRP A 429 23.07 -22.25 -18.70
CA TRP A 429 23.28 -21.22 -17.70
C TRP A 429 22.93 -19.83 -18.21
N GLU A 430 22.41 -19.01 -17.31
CA GLU A 430 22.21 -17.59 -17.53
C GLU A 430 22.72 -16.83 -16.31
N PHE A 431 23.63 -15.89 -16.53
CA PHE A 431 24.22 -15.07 -15.47
C PHE A 431 23.80 -13.62 -15.66
N ALA A 432 23.27 -13.01 -14.62
CA ALA A 432 22.89 -11.59 -14.62
C ALA A 432 23.71 -10.82 -13.58
N ALA A 433 24.23 -9.68 -13.99
CA ALA A 433 24.91 -8.73 -13.12
C ALA A 433 24.35 -7.32 -13.36
N GLY A 434 23.98 -6.62 -12.30
CA GLY A 434 23.40 -5.29 -12.37
C GLY A 434 23.91 -4.38 -11.27
N ILE A 435 23.90 -3.09 -11.55
CA ILE A 435 24.29 -2.02 -10.65
C ILE A 435 23.35 -0.82 -10.80
N ARG A 436 23.14 -0.09 -9.71
CA ARG A 436 22.45 1.18 -9.70
C ARG A 436 23.05 2.13 -8.68
N PHE A 437 23.11 3.40 -9.03
CA PHE A 437 23.46 4.50 -8.15
C PHE A 437 22.26 5.43 -8.05
N ASP A 438 21.81 5.71 -6.83
CA ASP A 438 20.75 6.66 -6.53
C ASP A 438 21.30 7.78 -5.68
N PHE A 439 21.13 9.01 -6.14
CA PHE A 439 21.29 10.22 -5.35
C PHE A 439 19.92 10.75 -4.97
N GLU A 440 19.71 11.07 -3.71
CA GLU A 440 18.47 11.66 -3.19
C GLU A 440 18.80 12.78 -2.20
N ASN A 441 18.07 13.90 -2.32
CA ASN A 441 18.02 14.96 -1.33
C ASN A 441 16.59 15.12 -0.85
N THR A 442 16.41 15.22 0.47
CA THR A 442 15.13 15.52 1.11
C THR A 442 15.31 16.64 2.11
N SER A 443 14.32 17.52 2.20
CA SER A 443 14.34 18.66 3.10
C SER A 443 13.04 18.79 3.86
N ILE A 444 13.07 19.47 4.99
CA ILE A 444 11.90 19.90 5.75
C ILE A 444 12.04 21.38 6.08
N ASP A 445 11.04 22.17 5.71
CA ASP A 445 10.82 23.52 6.27
C ASP A 445 9.62 23.39 7.20
N TYR A 446 9.79 23.77 8.47
CA TYR A 446 8.71 23.67 9.44
C TYR A 446 8.44 25.00 10.15
N HIS A 447 7.17 25.23 10.45
CA HIS A 447 6.69 26.34 11.28
C HIS A 447 5.61 25.81 12.21
N ASN A 448 5.96 25.63 13.48
CA ASN A 448 5.07 25.12 14.50
C ASN A 448 4.86 26.23 15.54
N PHE A 449 3.60 26.45 15.96
CA PHE A 449 3.28 27.47 16.92
C PHE A 449 2.02 27.12 17.73
N ALA A 450 1.97 27.62 18.95
CA ALA A 450 0.78 27.55 19.80
C ALA A 450 0.69 28.79 20.65
N ALA A 451 -0.53 29.13 21.06
CA ALA A 451 -0.79 30.22 22.00
C ALA A 451 -1.93 29.81 22.94
N MET A 452 -1.78 30.14 24.23
CA MET A 452 -2.81 29.95 25.26
C MET A 452 -2.60 30.90 26.41
N HIS A 453 -3.66 31.13 27.22
CA HIS A 453 -3.57 31.90 28.42
C HIS A 453 -3.40 30.97 29.63
N TYR A 454 -2.41 31.26 30.46
CA TYR A 454 -2.13 30.48 31.65
C TYR A 454 -1.98 31.36 32.88
N ARG A 455 -2.16 30.78 34.06
CA ARG A 455 -2.00 31.43 35.33
C ARG A 455 -1.53 30.44 36.39
N PHE A 456 -0.61 30.88 37.24
CA PHE A 456 -0.32 30.22 38.50
C PHE A 456 -1.17 30.83 39.61
N THR A 457 -1.81 30.01 40.44
CA THR A 457 -2.88 30.41 41.35
C THR A 457 -2.41 31.41 42.42
N LEU A 458 -1.21 31.26 42.98
CA LEU A 458 -0.68 32.12 44.08
C LEU A 458 0.29 33.18 43.57
N THR A 459 1.06 32.91 42.53
CA THR A 459 2.13 33.81 42.06
C THR A 459 1.68 34.78 40.99
N MET A 460 0.58 34.52 40.28
CA MET A 460 0.07 35.38 39.20
C MET A 460 -1.30 35.97 39.52
N PRO A 461 -1.48 37.30 39.44
CA PRO A 461 -2.78 37.95 39.72
C PRO A 461 -3.84 37.72 38.63
N GLY A 462 -3.42 37.27 37.42
CA GLY A 462 -4.31 37.08 36.29
C GLY A 462 -3.66 36.18 35.20
N TYR A 463 -4.44 35.83 34.20
CA TYR A 463 -3.97 35.07 33.07
C TYR A 463 -2.98 35.89 32.23
N LYS A 464 -1.95 35.22 31.73
CA LYS A 464 -0.97 35.76 30.78
C LYS A 464 -1.00 34.95 29.49
N LEU A 465 -0.84 35.62 28.36
CA LEU A 465 -0.66 34.96 27.07
C LEU A 465 0.73 34.34 27.00
N LEU A 466 0.77 33.06 26.77
CA LEU A 466 1.95 32.33 26.31
C LEU A 466 1.85 32.14 24.78
N SER A 467 2.85 32.56 24.04
CA SER A 467 2.95 32.30 22.59
C SER A 467 4.32 31.75 22.29
N VAL A 468 4.33 30.56 21.76
CA VAL A 468 5.58 29.81 21.45
C VAL A 468 5.59 29.42 19.98
N ALA A 469 6.74 29.58 19.33
CA ALA A 469 6.95 29.16 17.95
C ALA A 469 8.31 28.47 17.78
N MET A 470 8.35 27.58 16.81
CA MET A 470 9.57 26.91 16.33
C MET A 470 9.56 26.93 14.81
N GLN A 471 10.58 27.49 14.20
CA GLN A 471 10.68 27.57 12.75
C GLN A 471 12.16 27.34 12.36
N ASP A 472 12.39 26.40 11.44
CA ASP A 472 13.71 26.16 10.88
C ASP A 472 13.62 25.33 9.60
N ARG A 473 14.76 25.09 8.97
CA ARG A 473 14.91 24.24 7.79
C ARG A 473 16.05 23.24 8.00
N SER A 474 15.80 21.98 7.59
CA SER A 474 16.82 20.94 7.58
C SER A 474 16.84 20.20 6.24
N SER A 475 18.01 19.72 5.82
CA SER A 475 18.19 18.97 4.59
C SER A 475 19.14 17.81 4.79
N LYS A 476 18.87 16.69 4.12
CA LYS A 476 19.71 15.49 4.11
C LYS A 476 19.89 14.98 2.69
N SER A 477 21.11 14.58 2.37
CA SER A 477 21.44 13.95 1.10
C SER A 477 21.96 12.54 1.32
N TYR A 478 21.60 11.63 0.42
CA TYR A 478 22.01 10.24 0.45
C TYR A 478 22.52 9.82 -0.93
N LEU A 479 23.53 8.93 -0.93
CA LEU A 479 24.02 8.26 -2.13
C LEU A 479 23.98 6.76 -1.86
N GLU A 480 23.19 6.02 -2.65
CA GLU A 480 22.97 4.59 -2.47
C GLU A 480 23.47 3.79 -3.66
N PHE A 481 24.11 2.67 -3.39
CA PHE A 481 24.61 1.74 -4.39
C PHE A 481 23.90 0.39 -4.25
N MET A 482 23.29 -0.10 -5.34
CA MET A 482 22.45 -1.30 -5.35
C MET A 482 22.95 -2.32 -6.37
N PRO A 483 23.86 -3.22 -5.99
CA PRO A 483 24.30 -4.32 -6.81
C PRO A 483 23.26 -5.47 -6.81
N ARG A 484 23.27 -6.25 -7.89
CA ARG A 484 22.52 -7.49 -8.07
C ARG A 484 23.35 -8.48 -8.86
N PHE A 485 23.37 -9.73 -8.39
CA PHE A 485 23.96 -10.85 -9.11
C PHE A 485 22.98 -12.01 -9.08
N ALA A 486 22.80 -12.70 -10.23
CA ALA A 486 21.94 -13.85 -10.31
C ALA A 486 22.51 -14.89 -11.28
N ALA A 487 22.22 -16.16 -11.00
CA ALA A 487 22.51 -17.28 -11.86
C ALA A 487 21.26 -18.12 -12.03
N THR A 488 20.95 -18.52 -13.26
CA THR A 488 19.81 -19.38 -13.60
C THR A 488 20.34 -20.61 -14.35
N TYR A 489 19.85 -21.79 -13.95
CA TYR A 489 20.10 -23.03 -14.67
C TYR A 489 18.80 -23.51 -15.32
N LYS A 490 18.79 -23.61 -16.65
CA LYS A 490 17.61 -23.98 -17.45
C LYS A 490 17.48 -25.52 -17.47
N LEU A 491 16.35 -26.02 -17.01
CA LEU A 491 15.91 -27.40 -17.07
C LEU A 491 14.97 -27.58 -18.27
N LYS A 492 14.64 -28.83 -18.62
CA LYS A 492 13.60 -29.14 -19.59
C LYS A 492 12.22 -28.69 -19.09
N GLU A 493 11.97 -28.91 -17.81
CA GLU A 493 10.70 -28.63 -17.14
C GLU A 493 10.65 -27.25 -16.45
N GLY A 494 11.67 -26.39 -16.67
CA GLY A 494 11.69 -25.06 -16.03
C GLY A 494 13.09 -24.54 -15.73
N SER A 495 13.29 -23.93 -14.55
CA SER A 495 14.57 -23.35 -14.15
C SER A 495 14.78 -23.39 -12.64
N LEU A 496 16.06 -23.42 -12.26
CA LEU A 496 16.56 -23.16 -10.91
C LEU A 496 17.30 -21.83 -10.93
N TYR A 497 17.23 -21.06 -9.86
CA TYR A 497 17.97 -19.80 -9.78
C TYR A 497 18.56 -19.54 -8.39
N ALA A 498 19.59 -18.73 -8.37
CA ALA A 498 20.14 -18.12 -7.18
C ALA A 498 20.36 -16.62 -7.41
N ILE A 499 20.09 -15.80 -6.40
CA ILE A 499 20.23 -14.34 -6.49
C ILE A 499 20.78 -13.76 -5.20
N VAL A 500 21.64 -12.75 -5.35
CA VAL A 500 22.05 -11.83 -4.29
C VAL A 500 21.73 -10.42 -4.75
N SER A 501 20.98 -9.67 -3.97
CA SER A 501 20.57 -8.31 -4.31
C SER A 501 20.51 -7.40 -3.09
N ARG A 502 20.78 -6.12 -3.30
CA ARG A 502 20.61 -5.06 -2.30
C ARG A 502 19.43 -4.17 -2.64
N GLY A 503 18.67 -3.78 -1.63
CA GLY A 503 17.62 -2.77 -1.71
C GLY A 503 17.74 -1.74 -0.60
N TYR A 504 17.10 -0.59 -0.77
CA TYR A 504 17.02 0.42 0.26
C TYR A 504 15.63 1.05 0.34
N LYS A 505 15.35 1.63 1.50
CA LYS A 505 14.20 2.50 1.75
C LYS A 505 14.73 3.87 2.15
N ALA A 506 14.20 4.92 1.54
CA ALA A 506 14.69 6.28 1.71
C ALA A 506 14.63 6.75 3.17
N GLY A 507 15.56 7.61 3.55
CA GLY A 507 15.50 8.38 4.79
C GLY A 507 14.47 9.51 4.70
N GLY A 508 14.27 10.23 5.80
CA GLY A 508 13.28 11.31 5.84
C GLY A 508 13.28 12.08 7.16
N PHE A 509 12.15 12.74 7.40
CA PHE A 509 11.93 13.59 8.57
C PHE A 509 10.67 13.15 9.32
N ASN A 510 10.71 13.24 10.64
CA ASN A 510 9.62 12.94 11.57
C ASN A 510 8.73 14.18 11.76
N THR A 511 7.59 14.23 11.11
CA THR A 511 6.65 15.36 11.26
C THR A 511 5.83 15.29 12.56
N GLN A 512 5.59 14.09 13.08
CA GLN A 512 4.72 13.88 14.25
C GLN A 512 5.35 14.27 15.60
N ILE A 513 6.69 14.43 15.68
CA ILE A 513 7.36 14.76 16.91
C ILE A 513 7.26 16.24 17.29
N PHE A 514 6.92 17.11 16.32
CA PHE A 514 6.95 18.55 16.53
C PHE A 514 5.90 19.05 17.53
N SER A 515 4.76 18.39 17.65
CA SER A 515 3.76 18.70 18.69
C SER A 515 4.32 18.47 20.10
N ASP A 516 5.06 17.37 20.31
CA ASP A 516 5.67 17.09 21.61
C ASP A 516 6.82 18.07 21.91
N LEU A 517 7.63 18.41 20.89
CA LEU A 517 8.70 19.40 21.05
C LEU A 517 8.15 20.76 21.44
N LEU A 518 7.03 21.20 20.83
CA LEU A 518 6.42 22.47 21.14
C LEU A 518 5.76 22.46 22.54
N GLN A 519 5.08 21.34 22.91
CA GLN A 519 4.54 21.18 24.27
C GLN A 519 5.63 21.28 25.34
N ASN A 520 6.77 20.60 25.14
CA ASN A 520 7.90 20.69 26.06
C ASN A 520 8.43 22.12 26.16
N LYS A 521 8.55 22.83 25.03
CA LYS A 521 8.97 24.24 25.05
C LYS A 521 7.96 25.13 25.77
N MET A 522 6.66 24.94 25.55
CA MET A 522 5.60 25.68 26.27
C MET A 522 5.70 25.44 27.78
N MET A 523 5.92 24.20 28.20
CA MET A 523 6.05 23.86 29.61
C MET A 523 7.29 24.53 30.23
N ASN A 524 8.43 24.50 29.54
CA ASN A 524 9.66 25.15 30.02
C ASN A 524 9.44 26.68 30.15
N ASP A 525 8.89 27.33 29.12
CA ASP A 525 8.63 28.79 29.16
C ASP A 525 7.65 29.19 30.31
N MET A 526 6.69 28.31 30.68
CA MET A 526 5.81 28.51 31.84
C MET A 526 6.55 28.32 33.16
N MET A 527 7.41 27.31 33.29
CA MET A 527 8.19 27.04 34.51
C MET A 527 9.23 28.12 34.78
N ASP A 528 9.88 28.63 33.72
CA ASP A 528 10.81 29.76 33.83
C ASP A 528 10.13 31.00 34.39
N ALA A 529 8.83 31.23 34.14
CA ALA A 529 8.06 32.30 34.72
C ALA A 529 7.89 32.17 36.25
N LEU A 530 8.01 30.98 36.82
CA LEU A 530 8.09 30.70 38.26
C LEU A 530 9.52 30.72 38.81
N GLY A 531 10.53 30.96 37.98
CA GLY A 531 11.93 30.82 38.37
C GLY A 531 12.34 29.36 38.64
N ILE A 532 11.56 28.41 38.16
CA ILE A 532 11.83 26.97 38.28
C ILE A 532 12.57 26.52 37.05
N HIS A 533 13.83 26.16 37.19
CA HIS A 533 14.54 25.39 36.19
C HIS A 533 14.51 23.90 36.62
N ILE A 534 13.69 23.10 35.94
CA ILE A 534 13.58 21.65 36.24
C ILE A 534 14.60 20.93 35.37
N ASP A 535 15.75 20.58 35.98
CA ASP A 535 16.71 19.64 35.37
C ASP A 535 15.97 18.32 35.05
N GLY A 536 15.93 17.95 33.78
CA GLY A 536 15.25 16.72 33.32
C GLY A 536 13.86 16.90 32.69
N MET A 537 13.32 18.11 32.57
CA MET A 537 12.22 18.42 31.66
C MET A 537 12.65 18.56 30.18
N GLU A 538 13.97 18.49 29.93
CA GLU A 538 14.41 18.32 28.56
C GLU A 538 13.89 16.99 28.01
N PRO A 539 13.44 16.96 26.73
CA PRO A 539 13.05 15.71 26.13
C PRO A 539 14.21 14.72 26.33
N GLY A 540 13.94 13.52 26.86
CA GLY A 540 14.96 12.48 27.13
C GLY A 540 15.65 11.97 25.85
N TYR A 541 15.65 12.79 24.79
CA TYR A 541 16.28 12.55 23.49
C TYR A 541 16.75 13.90 22.90
N ASP A 542 17.81 13.85 22.09
CA ASP A 542 18.31 15.01 21.34
C ASP A 542 17.33 15.37 20.22
N PRO A 543 16.60 16.51 20.29
CA PRO A 543 15.63 16.90 19.28
C PRO A 543 16.23 16.96 17.88
N SER A 544 17.48 17.39 17.74
CA SER A 544 18.16 17.50 16.45
C SER A 544 18.38 16.14 15.77
N LYS A 545 18.52 15.07 16.56
CA LYS A 545 18.63 13.69 16.07
C LYS A 545 17.27 13.04 15.86
N ALA A 546 16.25 13.46 16.60
CA ALA A 546 14.91 12.89 16.52
C ALA A 546 14.13 13.39 15.29
N ILE A 547 14.46 14.58 14.76
CA ILE A 547 13.78 15.18 13.60
C ILE A 547 13.98 14.36 12.31
N SER A 548 15.09 13.63 12.15
CA SER A 548 15.40 12.91 10.92
C SER A 548 15.81 11.47 11.16
N TYR A 549 15.57 10.62 10.15
CA TYR A 549 16.01 9.23 10.13
C TYR A 549 16.78 8.91 8.84
N LYS A 550 17.72 7.95 8.95
CA LYS A 550 18.62 7.52 7.86
C LYS A 550 17.92 6.50 6.94
N PRO A 551 18.43 6.28 5.71
CA PRO A 551 18.03 5.16 4.89
C PRO A 551 18.20 3.81 5.60
N GLU A 552 17.24 2.92 5.37
CA GLU A 552 17.28 1.51 5.72
C GLU A 552 17.75 0.72 4.51
N TYR A 553 18.57 -0.31 4.67
CA TYR A 553 19.02 -1.16 3.57
C TYR A 553 19.05 -2.63 3.94
N SER A 554 18.85 -3.47 2.93
CA SER A 554 18.88 -4.92 3.08
C SER A 554 19.72 -5.61 2.03
N TRP A 555 20.30 -6.76 2.42
CA TRP A 555 20.84 -7.75 1.52
C TRP A 555 19.94 -8.97 1.50
N ASN A 556 19.55 -9.42 0.31
CA ASN A 556 18.77 -10.61 0.09
C ASN A 556 19.63 -11.70 -0.58
N TYR A 557 19.59 -12.89 -0.01
CA TYR A 557 20.16 -14.11 -0.54
C TYR A 557 19.01 -15.08 -0.78
N GLU A 558 18.82 -15.51 -2.02
CA GLU A 558 17.66 -16.33 -2.38
C GLU A 558 18.05 -17.42 -3.37
N VAL A 559 17.46 -18.59 -3.20
CA VAL A 559 17.48 -19.68 -4.17
C VAL A 559 16.05 -20.12 -4.45
N GLY A 560 15.74 -20.45 -5.69
CA GLY A 560 14.39 -20.85 -6.04
C GLY A 560 14.28 -21.64 -7.33
N SER A 561 13.05 -21.98 -7.68
CA SER A 561 12.72 -22.74 -8.89
C SER A 561 11.40 -22.32 -9.50
N HIS A 562 11.31 -22.41 -10.81
CA HIS A 562 10.09 -22.32 -11.60
C HIS A 562 9.93 -23.60 -12.40
N LEU A 563 8.98 -24.44 -12.03
CA LEU A 563 8.82 -25.77 -12.62
C LEU A 563 7.43 -25.92 -13.24
N ARG A 564 7.41 -26.61 -14.38
CA ARG A 564 6.20 -27.00 -15.10
C ARG A 564 6.23 -28.48 -15.36
N LEU A 565 5.48 -29.23 -14.59
CA LEU A 565 5.52 -30.66 -14.48
C LEU A 565 4.22 -31.27 -15.05
N LEU A 566 4.23 -32.58 -15.29
CA LEU A 566 3.06 -33.36 -15.74
C LEU A 566 2.43 -32.76 -17.03
N ASP A 567 3.24 -32.51 -18.04
CA ASP A 567 2.83 -31.92 -19.33
C ASP A 567 2.13 -30.56 -19.13
N ASN A 568 2.69 -29.68 -18.29
CA ASN A 568 2.19 -28.35 -17.90
C ASN A 568 0.89 -28.38 -17.10
N ARG A 569 0.47 -29.53 -16.55
CA ARG A 569 -0.71 -29.61 -15.65
C ARG A 569 -0.39 -29.15 -14.24
N LEU A 570 0.87 -29.23 -13.82
CA LEU A 570 1.34 -28.82 -12.50
C LEU A 570 2.41 -27.73 -12.65
N ASN A 571 2.11 -26.53 -12.18
CA ASN A 571 3.07 -25.44 -12.05
C ASN A 571 3.49 -25.32 -10.59
N VAL A 572 4.79 -25.26 -10.32
CA VAL A 572 5.35 -25.10 -8.96
C VAL A 572 6.43 -24.04 -8.99
N ASP A 573 6.23 -22.99 -8.23
CA ASP A 573 7.24 -21.97 -7.95
C ASP A 573 7.62 -22.05 -6.48
N MET A 574 8.91 -22.13 -6.17
CA MET A 574 9.42 -22.21 -4.80
C MET A 574 10.60 -21.28 -4.63
N SER A 575 10.71 -20.66 -3.47
CA SER A 575 11.90 -19.91 -3.07
C SER A 575 12.22 -20.08 -1.58
N LEU A 576 13.50 -20.06 -1.29
CA LEU A 576 14.09 -19.97 0.05
C LEU A 576 14.88 -18.67 0.10
N PHE A 577 14.68 -17.88 1.13
CA PHE A 577 15.33 -16.57 1.24
C PHE A 577 15.90 -16.31 2.63
N TYR A 578 16.96 -15.50 2.65
CA TYR A 578 17.56 -14.89 3.82
C TYR A 578 17.75 -13.40 3.55
N ILE A 579 17.15 -12.54 4.36
CA ILE A 579 17.28 -11.07 4.29
C ILE A 579 17.97 -10.57 5.53
N ASP A 580 19.09 -9.87 5.38
CA ASP A 580 19.77 -9.09 6.43
C ASP A 580 19.43 -7.62 6.24
N CYS A 581 18.76 -7.01 7.22
CA CYS A 581 18.31 -5.62 7.15
C CYS A 581 18.97 -4.79 8.25
N ARG A 582 19.57 -3.68 7.89
CA ARG A 582 20.27 -2.76 8.80
C ARG A 582 19.67 -1.37 8.79
N ASN A 583 19.83 -0.67 9.91
CA ASN A 583 19.20 0.64 10.14
C ASN A 583 17.69 0.57 9.92
N GLN A 584 17.05 -0.53 10.33
CA GLN A 584 15.62 -0.70 10.12
C GLN A 584 14.84 0.46 10.72
N GLN A 585 13.98 1.06 9.92
CA GLN A 585 13.13 2.16 10.32
C GLN A 585 11.92 1.59 11.08
N LEU A 586 11.87 1.80 12.38
CA LEU A 586 10.80 1.38 13.26
C LEU A 586 10.12 2.59 13.87
N THR A 587 8.81 2.48 14.07
CA THR A 587 8.02 3.47 14.82
C THR A 587 8.24 3.22 16.30
N VAL A 588 8.77 4.20 17.00
CA VAL A 588 8.99 4.16 18.45
C VAL A 588 8.27 5.32 19.12
N PHE A 589 8.00 5.18 20.41
CA PHE A 589 7.50 6.29 21.23
C PHE A 589 8.66 7.03 21.84
N PRO A 590 8.63 8.38 21.90
CA PRO A 590 9.64 9.15 22.61
C PRO A 590 9.74 8.70 24.07
N PRO A 591 10.94 8.74 24.67
CA PRO A 591 11.10 8.54 26.11
C PRO A 591 10.28 9.58 26.89
N GLY A 592 9.68 9.20 28.02
CA GLY A 592 8.83 10.06 28.84
C GLY A 592 7.34 9.89 28.53
N ASN A 593 6.55 10.95 28.74
CA ASN A 593 5.10 10.97 28.54
C ASN A 593 4.70 11.48 27.14
N GLY A 594 5.61 11.46 26.16
CA GLY A 594 5.32 11.91 24.80
C GLY A 594 4.17 11.15 24.14
N THR A 595 3.27 11.88 23.50
CA THR A 595 2.11 11.34 22.78
C THR A 595 2.41 11.10 21.30
N GLY A 596 3.45 11.73 20.78
CA GLY A 596 3.89 11.61 19.39
C GLY A 596 4.55 10.26 19.10
N ARG A 597 4.68 9.96 17.83
CA ARG A 597 5.41 8.80 17.33
C ARG A 597 6.57 9.28 16.50
N LEU A 598 7.72 8.62 16.63
CA LEU A 598 8.85 8.94 15.79
C LEU A 598 9.36 7.71 15.05
N MET A 599 9.88 7.92 13.86
CA MET A 599 10.62 6.93 13.10
C MET A 599 12.08 6.96 13.60
N SER A 600 12.58 5.82 14.02
CA SER A 600 13.97 5.64 14.47
C SER A 600 14.64 4.52 13.67
N ASN A 601 15.96 4.66 13.44
CA ASN A 601 16.78 3.59 12.86
C ASN A 601 17.20 2.63 13.97
N ALA A 602 16.30 1.78 14.38
CA ALA A 602 16.40 1.09 15.67
C ALA A 602 17.13 -0.24 15.62
N GLY A 603 17.51 -0.81 14.47
CA GLY A 603 18.02 -2.12 14.63
C GLY A 603 18.68 -2.78 13.44
N HIS A 604 19.19 -3.95 13.75
CA HIS A 604 19.63 -4.99 12.84
C HIS A 604 18.62 -6.13 12.91
N THR A 605 18.02 -6.47 11.79
CA THR A 605 17.02 -7.52 11.72
C THR A 605 17.37 -8.54 10.65
N ARG A 606 16.80 -9.71 10.78
CA ARG A 606 16.87 -10.75 9.75
C ARG A 606 15.48 -11.27 9.43
N SER A 607 15.31 -11.74 8.20
CA SER A 607 14.14 -12.51 7.81
C SER A 607 14.57 -13.76 7.06
N ILE A 608 14.10 -14.92 7.50
CA ILE A 608 14.36 -16.22 6.85
C ILE A 608 13.01 -16.82 6.52
N GLY A 609 12.85 -17.38 5.33
CA GLY A 609 11.57 -17.97 5.01
C GLY A 609 11.56 -18.84 3.76
N VAL A 610 10.36 -19.37 3.53
CA VAL A 610 10.02 -20.26 2.42
C VAL A 610 8.78 -19.73 1.75
N GLU A 611 8.75 -19.81 0.43
CA GLU A 611 7.57 -19.51 -0.39
C GLU A 611 7.30 -20.67 -1.33
N LEU A 612 6.04 -21.04 -1.45
CA LEU A 612 5.54 -22.07 -2.37
C LEU A 612 4.28 -21.55 -3.06
N SER A 613 4.24 -21.64 -4.37
CA SER A 613 3.03 -21.45 -5.17
C SER A 613 2.85 -22.68 -6.06
N ALA A 614 1.70 -23.31 -6.02
CA ALA A 614 1.38 -24.48 -6.82
C ALA A 614 0.00 -24.35 -7.47
N GLY A 615 -0.09 -24.69 -8.75
CA GLY A 615 -1.35 -24.76 -9.48
C GLY A 615 -1.42 -26.11 -10.22
N TYR A 616 -2.48 -26.89 -9.93
CA TYR A 616 -2.68 -28.19 -10.57
C TYR A 616 -4.04 -28.25 -11.25
N ARG A 617 -4.01 -28.59 -12.54
CA ARG A 617 -5.22 -28.79 -13.35
C ARG A 617 -5.42 -30.26 -13.66
N TYR A 618 -6.59 -30.75 -13.29
CA TYR A 618 -7.04 -32.10 -13.63
C TYR A 618 -8.45 -32.02 -14.25
N ASN A 619 -8.54 -32.19 -15.55
CA ASN A 619 -9.77 -32.00 -16.32
C ASN A 619 -10.40 -30.60 -16.00
N ASN A 620 -11.61 -30.61 -15.47
CA ASN A 620 -12.39 -29.42 -15.10
C ASN A 620 -12.08 -28.89 -13.70
N LEU A 621 -11.16 -29.53 -12.97
CA LEU A 621 -10.72 -29.10 -11.64
C LEU A 621 -9.43 -28.31 -11.73
N LEU A 622 -9.37 -27.20 -11.02
CA LEU A 622 -8.20 -26.39 -10.78
C LEU A 622 -7.97 -26.27 -9.29
N PHE A 623 -6.83 -26.78 -8.83
CA PHE A 623 -6.36 -26.58 -7.46
C PHE A 623 -5.26 -25.53 -7.43
N THR A 624 -5.31 -24.63 -6.46
CA THR A 624 -4.30 -23.61 -6.22
C THR A 624 -3.88 -23.66 -4.75
N ALA A 625 -2.58 -23.65 -4.50
CA ALA A 625 -2.03 -23.56 -3.15
C ALA A 625 -0.88 -22.57 -3.12
N ASN A 626 -0.96 -21.61 -2.21
CA ASN A 626 0.08 -20.62 -1.94
C ASN A 626 0.42 -20.67 -0.45
N TYR A 627 1.69 -20.82 -0.14
CA TYR A 627 2.19 -20.87 1.22
C TYR A 627 3.40 -19.97 1.36
N GLY A 628 3.43 -19.16 2.39
CA GLY A 628 4.58 -18.37 2.82
C GLY A 628 4.84 -18.56 4.30
N TYR A 629 6.08 -18.90 4.64
CA TYR A 629 6.58 -18.88 6.01
C TYR A 629 7.67 -17.83 6.14
N THR A 630 7.60 -17.04 7.21
CA THR A 630 8.57 -15.99 7.50
C THR A 630 8.91 -15.97 8.99
N ASN A 631 10.19 -16.12 9.30
CA ASN A 631 10.76 -15.82 10.61
C ASN A 631 11.52 -14.49 10.48
N ALA A 632 10.82 -13.39 10.80
CA ALA A 632 11.39 -12.05 10.83
C ALA A 632 11.64 -11.64 12.28
N SER A 633 12.90 -11.40 12.68
CA SER A 633 13.27 -11.16 14.06
C SER A 633 14.38 -10.09 14.20
N PHE A 634 14.40 -9.44 15.35
CA PHE A 634 15.47 -8.51 15.73
C PHE A 634 16.74 -9.33 16.04
N LEU A 635 17.83 -9.05 15.33
CA LEU A 635 19.16 -9.52 15.72
C LEU A 635 19.76 -8.66 16.82
N LYS A 636 19.51 -7.34 16.74
CA LYS A 636 19.92 -6.37 17.74
C LYS A 636 18.92 -5.20 17.73
N TYR A 637 18.22 -5.03 18.83
CA TYR A 637 17.35 -3.90 19.05
C TYR A 637 17.18 -3.58 20.52
N ASN A 638 17.64 -2.40 20.93
CA ASN A 638 17.47 -1.86 22.27
C ASN A 638 16.94 -0.43 22.14
N ASP A 639 15.79 -0.16 22.76
CA ASP A 639 15.11 1.15 22.73
C ASP A 639 15.61 2.12 23.82
N GLY A 640 16.65 1.73 24.56
CA GLY A 640 17.21 2.46 25.70
C GLY A 640 16.61 2.05 27.06
N ARG A 641 15.51 1.30 27.06
CA ARG A 641 14.85 0.75 28.26
C ARG A 641 14.85 -0.77 28.29
N ASN A 642 14.58 -1.38 27.13
CA ASN A 642 14.44 -2.82 26.97
C ASN A 642 15.28 -3.32 25.79
N ASP A 643 15.79 -4.53 25.90
CA ASP A 643 16.41 -5.26 24.80
C ASP A 643 15.40 -6.25 24.21
N TYR A 644 15.05 -6.03 22.94
CA TYR A 644 14.11 -6.86 22.19
C TYR A 644 14.82 -7.83 21.22
N SER A 645 16.13 -7.98 21.35
CA SER A 645 16.93 -8.90 20.52
C SER A 645 16.39 -10.33 20.65
N GLY A 646 16.17 -10.98 19.50
CA GLY A 646 15.56 -12.30 19.40
C GLY A 646 14.04 -12.31 19.22
N ASN A 647 13.34 -11.22 19.52
CA ASN A 647 11.90 -11.11 19.34
C ASN A 647 11.51 -10.96 17.87
N PHE A 648 10.29 -11.37 17.53
CA PHE A 648 9.73 -11.21 16.19
C PHE A 648 9.37 -9.75 15.92
N ILE A 649 9.51 -9.37 14.65
CA ILE A 649 9.12 -8.03 14.16
C ILE A 649 7.59 -7.89 14.24
N PRO A 650 7.06 -6.82 14.85
CA PRO A 650 5.62 -6.57 14.91
C PRO A 650 4.96 -6.41 13.54
N TYR A 651 3.67 -6.72 13.45
CA TYR A 651 2.79 -6.57 12.28
C TYR A 651 3.10 -7.47 11.09
N ALA A 652 4.14 -8.29 11.15
CA ALA A 652 4.51 -9.26 10.12
C ALA A 652 3.96 -10.65 10.48
N PRO A 653 3.07 -11.24 9.67
CA PRO A 653 2.58 -12.59 9.93
C PRO A 653 3.68 -13.62 9.70
N GLN A 654 3.71 -14.65 10.56
CA GLN A 654 4.65 -15.76 10.40
C GLN A 654 4.27 -16.69 9.25
N ASN A 655 2.98 -16.78 8.93
CA ASN A 655 2.48 -17.64 7.86
C ASN A 655 1.42 -16.91 7.05
N THR A 656 1.44 -17.11 5.74
CA THR A 656 0.35 -16.79 4.83
C THR A 656 -0.02 -18.05 4.07
N ILE A 657 -1.30 -18.39 4.03
CA ILE A 657 -1.77 -19.64 3.45
C ILE A 657 -3.00 -19.34 2.58
N MET A 658 -3.01 -19.83 1.36
CA MET A 658 -4.20 -19.82 0.51
C MET A 658 -4.31 -21.18 -0.17
N VAL A 659 -5.46 -21.81 -0.04
CA VAL A 659 -5.81 -23.03 -0.77
C VAL A 659 -7.13 -22.80 -1.46
N GLY A 660 -7.18 -23.01 -2.77
CA GLY A 660 -8.37 -22.80 -3.59
C GLY A 660 -8.65 -23.98 -4.49
N CYS A 661 -9.93 -24.17 -4.79
CA CYS A 661 -10.42 -25.14 -5.74
C CYS A 661 -11.49 -24.50 -6.63
N GLU A 662 -11.38 -24.70 -7.93
CA GLU A 662 -12.41 -24.37 -8.92
C GLU A 662 -12.82 -25.63 -9.66
N TYR A 663 -14.12 -25.88 -9.70
CA TYR A 663 -14.70 -26.93 -10.53
C TYR A 663 -15.62 -26.32 -11.56
N ARG A 664 -15.39 -26.60 -12.85
CA ARG A 664 -16.17 -26.05 -13.95
C ARG A 664 -16.97 -27.18 -14.61
N VAL A 665 -18.26 -26.95 -14.76
CA VAL A 665 -19.18 -27.87 -15.43
C VAL A 665 -19.71 -27.19 -16.68
N ASP A 666 -19.42 -27.78 -17.85
CA ASP A 666 -19.99 -27.35 -19.11
C ASP A 666 -21.43 -27.86 -19.20
N ILE A 667 -22.37 -26.99 -19.51
CA ILE A 667 -23.78 -27.32 -19.62
C ILE A 667 -24.32 -26.85 -20.99
N SER A 668 -24.99 -27.76 -21.69
CA SER A 668 -25.63 -27.46 -22.98
C SER A 668 -27.04 -26.87 -22.74
N GLY A 669 -27.12 -25.70 -22.08
CA GLY A 669 -28.38 -25.11 -21.65
C GLY A 669 -28.65 -23.75 -22.28
N LYS A 670 -29.96 -23.34 -22.30
CA LYS A 670 -30.34 -22.01 -22.76
C LYS A 670 -29.94 -20.90 -21.77
N LEU A 671 -29.66 -21.24 -20.49
CA LEU A 671 -29.42 -20.29 -19.43
C LEU A 671 -27.89 -20.03 -19.18
N ALA A 672 -27.08 -21.02 -19.41
CA ALA A 672 -25.61 -20.89 -19.21
C ALA A 672 -24.87 -21.89 -20.13
N ASP A 673 -23.64 -21.55 -20.48
CA ASP A 673 -22.70 -22.41 -21.21
C ASP A 673 -21.87 -23.26 -20.23
N ASN A 674 -21.55 -22.70 -19.10
CA ASN A 674 -20.89 -23.41 -18.00
C ASN A 674 -21.22 -22.79 -16.62
N ILE A 675 -21.02 -23.62 -15.59
CA ILE A 675 -21.09 -23.22 -14.19
C ILE A 675 -19.69 -23.44 -13.58
N ALA A 676 -19.14 -22.43 -12.93
CA ALA A 676 -17.94 -22.57 -12.12
C ALA A 676 -18.29 -22.46 -10.64
N ILE A 677 -17.85 -23.44 -9.86
CA ILE A 677 -17.95 -23.46 -8.40
C ILE A 677 -16.54 -23.24 -7.87
N GLN A 678 -16.37 -22.21 -7.08
CA GLN A 678 -15.09 -21.87 -6.46
C GLN A 678 -15.21 -21.90 -4.95
N ALA A 679 -14.18 -22.40 -4.29
CA ALA A 679 -13.99 -22.26 -2.85
C ALA A 679 -12.53 -21.96 -2.57
N ASP A 680 -12.27 -21.05 -1.63
CA ASP A 680 -10.92 -20.72 -1.18
C ASP A 680 -10.89 -20.57 0.34
N TRP A 681 -9.82 -21.07 0.94
CA TRP A 681 -9.50 -20.85 2.33
C TRP A 681 -8.21 -20.03 2.42
N ARG A 682 -8.26 -18.93 3.20
CA ARG A 682 -7.14 -17.99 3.40
C ARG A 682 -6.81 -17.94 4.86
N GLY A 683 -5.57 -18.28 5.21
CA GLY A 683 -5.06 -18.29 6.57
C GLY A 683 -3.95 -17.29 6.78
N VAL A 684 -3.99 -16.60 7.92
CA VAL A 684 -2.90 -15.72 8.38
C VAL A 684 -2.39 -16.28 9.70
N GLY A 685 -1.12 -16.64 9.75
CA GLY A 685 -0.45 -17.14 10.93
C GLY A 685 -0.15 -16.04 11.93
N ARG A 686 0.29 -16.42 13.12
CA ARG A 686 0.52 -15.51 14.24
C ARG A 686 1.15 -14.17 13.81
N ILE A 687 0.58 -13.07 14.31
CA ILE A 687 1.09 -11.71 14.18
C ILE A 687 1.34 -11.20 15.59
N TYR A 688 2.55 -10.77 15.89
CA TYR A 688 2.83 -10.02 17.10
C TYR A 688 2.56 -8.53 16.87
N TRP A 689 2.00 -7.86 17.88
CA TRP A 689 1.59 -6.46 17.75
C TRP A 689 2.55 -5.48 18.43
N ASN A 690 3.47 -5.96 19.26
CA ASN A 690 4.46 -5.17 19.98
C ASN A 690 5.84 -5.83 19.96
N GLU A 691 6.86 -5.04 20.22
CA GLU A 691 8.26 -5.46 20.18
C GLU A 691 8.59 -6.50 21.26
N SER A 692 7.90 -6.47 22.40
CA SER A 692 8.04 -7.47 23.46
C SER A 692 7.37 -8.82 23.16
N ASN A 693 6.64 -8.93 22.07
CA ASN A 693 5.88 -10.11 21.64
C ASN A 693 4.87 -10.63 22.69
N THR A 694 4.37 -9.76 23.55
CA THR A 694 3.41 -10.11 24.61
C THR A 694 1.97 -10.13 24.10
N ILE A 695 1.68 -9.38 23.04
CA ILE A 695 0.34 -9.27 22.45
C ILE A 695 0.39 -9.78 21.02
N SER A 696 -0.52 -10.69 20.67
CA SER A 696 -0.53 -11.30 19.35
C SER A 696 -1.94 -11.68 18.88
N GLN A 697 -2.13 -11.69 17.58
CA GLN A 697 -3.24 -12.37 16.90
C GLN A 697 -2.79 -13.79 16.57
N PRO A 698 -3.45 -14.84 17.08
CA PRO A 698 -3.13 -16.22 16.69
C PRO A 698 -3.51 -16.50 15.23
N LEU A 699 -3.16 -17.68 14.73
CA LEU A 699 -3.58 -18.12 13.38
C LEU A 699 -5.12 -18.02 13.26
N TYR A 700 -5.59 -17.40 12.22
CA TYR A 700 -6.99 -17.37 11.82
C TYR A 700 -7.14 -17.71 10.34
N GLY A 701 -8.32 -18.14 9.95
CA GLY A 701 -8.63 -18.47 8.56
C GLY A 701 -10.03 -18.05 8.18
N GLN A 702 -10.18 -17.71 6.91
CA GLN A 702 -11.44 -17.28 6.29
C GLN A 702 -11.77 -18.20 5.13
N LEU A 703 -13.01 -18.70 5.09
CA LEU A 703 -13.53 -19.46 3.96
C LEU A 703 -14.30 -18.52 3.03
N GLY A 704 -13.99 -18.57 1.76
CA GLY A 704 -14.74 -17.93 0.68
C GLY A 704 -15.33 -18.97 -0.27
N ALA A 705 -16.46 -18.64 -0.92
CA ALA A 705 -17.03 -19.46 -1.98
C ALA A 705 -17.75 -18.60 -3.00
N SER A 706 -17.85 -19.11 -4.24
CA SER A 706 -18.68 -18.50 -5.26
C SER A 706 -19.25 -19.50 -6.26
N LEU A 707 -20.44 -19.18 -6.78
CA LEU A 707 -21.10 -19.86 -7.87
C LEU A 707 -21.19 -18.88 -9.05
N ILE A 708 -20.59 -19.22 -10.17
CA ILE A 708 -20.50 -18.36 -11.35
C ILE A 708 -21.20 -19.04 -12.52
N LEU A 709 -22.21 -18.39 -13.07
CA LEU A 709 -22.90 -18.79 -14.29
C LEU A 709 -22.34 -17.97 -15.44
N ASN A 710 -21.73 -18.63 -16.42
CA ASN A 710 -21.17 -17.99 -17.61
C ASN A 710 -22.02 -18.28 -18.82
N ARG A 711 -22.33 -17.25 -19.62
CA ARG A 711 -23.00 -17.37 -20.91
C ARG A 711 -22.38 -16.43 -21.92
N ALA A 712 -21.81 -16.97 -23.00
CA ALA A 712 -21.05 -16.22 -24.00
C ALA A 712 -20.02 -15.31 -23.32
N LYS A 713 -20.18 -13.99 -23.43
CA LYS A 713 -19.29 -12.98 -22.83
C LYS A 713 -19.81 -12.44 -21.49
N HIS A 714 -20.91 -12.98 -20.94
CA HIS A 714 -21.55 -12.48 -19.72
C HIS A 714 -21.38 -13.46 -18.57
N SER A 715 -21.39 -12.95 -17.34
CA SER A 715 -21.39 -13.80 -16.15
C SER A 715 -22.23 -13.21 -15.02
N ILE A 716 -22.86 -14.10 -14.24
CA ILE A 716 -23.49 -13.77 -12.97
C ILE A 716 -22.80 -14.60 -11.90
N SER A 717 -22.34 -13.96 -10.82
CA SER A 717 -21.71 -14.65 -9.71
C SER A 717 -22.41 -14.34 -8.39
N LEU A 718 -22.81 -15.38 -7.66
CA LEU A 718 -23.17 -15.31 -6.24
C LEU A 718 -21.92 -15.66 -5.45
N TRP A 719 -21.57 -14.85 -4.46
CA TRP A 719 -20.33 -15.03 -3.71
C TRP A 719 -20.50 -14.71 -2.23
N ALA A 720 -19.66 -15.34 -1.42
CA ALA A 720 -19.53 -14.99 -0.01
C ALA A 720 -18.04 -15.06 0.42
N LYS A 721 -17.65 -14.17 1.35
CA LYS A 721 -16.33 -14.10 1.99
C LYS A 721 -16.53 -14.25 3.50
N ASN A 722 -15.56 -14.84 4.18
CA ASN A 722 -15.61 -15.13 5.61
C ASN A 722 -16.93 -15.84 6.03
N ILE A 723 -17.29 -16.90 5.30
CA ILE A 723 -18.54 -17.66 5.50
C ILE A 723 -18.61 -18.26 6.91
N THR A 724 -17.47 -18.62 7.47
CA THR A 724 -17.35 -19.18 8.82
C THR A 724 -17.58 -18.16 9.93
N GLY A 725 -17.72 -16.86 9.60
CA GLY A 725 -17.87 -15.80 10.59
C GLY A 725 -16.67 -15.67 11.53
N THR A 726 -15.47 -16.04 11.05
CA THR A 726 -14.25 -15.98 11.87
C THR A 726 -13.98 -14.55 12.33
N GLU A 727 -13.86 -14.38 13.64
CA GLU A 727 -13.47 -13.11 14.26
C GLU A 727 -11.96 -13.04 14.42
N PHE A 728 -11.37 -11.91 14.05
CA PHE A 728 -9.94 -11.65 14.14
C PHE A 728 -9.66 -10.16 14.21
N ASN A 729 -8.48 -9.78 14.71
CA ASN A 729 -8.02 -8.42 14.71
C ASN A 729 -7.02 -8.22 13.55
N THR A 730 -7.17 -7.09 12.84
CA THR A 730 -6.27 -6.71 11.74
C THR A 730 -5.19 -5.75 12.19
N PHE A 731 -5.42 -5.10 13.34
CA PHE A 731 -4.52 -4.10 13.89
C PHE A 731 -4.69 -3.98 15.41
N TYR A 732 -3.60 -3.65 16.10
CA TYR A 732 -3.55 -3.32 17.52
C TYR A 732 -2.57 -2.17 17.74
N PHE A 733 -2.89 -1.25 18.66
CA PHE A 733 -1.99 -0.17 19.11
C PHE A 733 -2.41 0.36 20.47
N LYS A 734 -1.52 1.16 21.09
CA LYS A 734 -1.81 1.92 22.32
C LYS A 734 -1.95 3.41 22.01
N SER A 735 -2.90 4.07 22.68
CA SER A 735 -3.06 5.52 22.68
C SER A 735 -3.60 5.97 24.03
N VAL A 736 -3.02 7.01 24.59
CA VAL A 736 -3.46 7.65 25.87
C VAL A 736 -3.68 6.61 27.00
N GLY A 737 -2.73 5.66 27.12
CA GLY A 737 -2.79 4.59 28.16
C GLY A 737 -3.78 3.46 27.88
N ASN A 738 -4.61 3.56 26.86
CA ASN A 738 -5.58 2.54 26.46
C ASN A 738 -5.03 1.69 25.30
N SER A 739 -5.53 0.45 25.21
CA SER A 739 -5.25 -0.47 24.10
C SER A 739 -6.44 -0.56 23.17
N PHE A 740 -6.17 -0.56 21.86
CA PHE A 740 -7.18 -0.56 20.81
C PHE A 740 -6.91 -1.63 19.77
N VAL A 741 -7.99 -2.15 19.18
CA VAL A 741 -7.94 -3.08 18.05
C VAL A 741 -8.85 -2.62 16.92
N GLN A 742 -8.44 -2.90 15.68
CA GLN A 742 -9.29 -2.92 14.51
C GLN A 742 -9.77 -4.35 14.29
N ARG A 743 -11.08 -4.56 14.24
CA ARG A 743 -11.68 -5.86 13.92
C ARG A 743 -11.65 -6.10 12.41
N GLY A 744 -11.47 -7.35 12.02
CA GLY A 744 -11.68 -7.82 10.66
C GLY A 744 -13.16 -7.81 10.29
N ARG A 745 -13.44 -7.65 8.99
CA ARG A 745 -14.83 -7.60 8.50
C ARG A 745 -15.54 -8.94 8.71
N PRO A 746 -16.81 -8.93 9.13
CA PRO A 746 -17.63 -10.13 9.28
C PRO A 746 -17.93 -10.78 7.91
N MET A 747 -18.84 -11.74 7.87
CA MET A 747 -19.28 -12.38 6.63
C MET A 747 -19.83 -11.33 5.62
N GLN A 748 -19.32 -11.42 4.41
CA GLN A 748 -19.77 -10.61 3.28
C GLN A 748 -20.40 -11.53 2.23
N ILE A 749 -21.56 -11.15 1.72
CA ILE A 749 -22.28 -11.87 0.67
C ILE A 749 -22.77 -10.89 -0.39
N GLY A 750 -22.73 -11.30 -1.65
CA GLY A 750 -23.22 -10.44 -2.73
C GLY A 750 -23.39 -11.15 -4.07
N LEU A 751 -23.96 -10.40 -5.00
CA LEU A 751 -24.16 -10.78 -6.38
C LEU A 751 -23.34 -9.84 -7.27
N THR A 752 -22.74 -10.37 -8.35
CA THR A 752 -22.05 -9.56 -9.37
C THR A 752 -22.49 -9.99 -10.75
N LEU A 753 -22.87 -9.03 -11.58
CA LEU A 753 -23.20 -9.19 -13.00
C LEU A 753 -22.10 -8.55 -13.83
N ASN A 754 -21.50 -9.31 -14.77
CA ASN A 754 -20.54 -8.80 -15.75
C ASN A 754 -21.14 -8.96 -17.16
N ILE A 755 -21.07 -7.88 -17.93
CA ILE A 755 -21.55 -7.78 -19.30
C ILE A 755 -20.40 -7.30 -20.16
N ASN A 756 -20.02 -8.07 -21.18
CA ASN A 756 -19.03 -7.68 -22.18
C ASN A 756 -19.72 -7.60 -23.55
N ILE A 757 -19.54 -6.48 -24.25
CA ILE A 757 -20.19 -6.17 -25.54
C ILE A 757 -19.12 -6.05 -26.62
#